data_4d6d8e5749a7dd2067d4001ef2ace11a
#
_entry.id   4d6d8e5749a7dd2067d4001ef2ace11a
#
_cell.length_a   1.000
_cell.length_b   1.000
_cell.length_c   1.000
_cell.angle_alpha   90.00
_cell.angle_beta   90.00
_cell.angle_gamma   90.00
#
_symmetry.space_group_name_H-M   'P 1'
#
loop_
_entity.id
_entity.type
_entity.pdbx_description
1 polymer ?
#
loop_
_entity_poly.entity_id
_entity_poly.type
_entity_poly.pdbx_seq_one_letter_code
_entity_poly.pdbx_strand_id
1 'polypeptide(L)'
;MKSSAKRNYIFYVLMLLIFGVLFWMVIQQGKLWDVASEKALSATSEQAVPSATVSEHTSSAPYVLFTQSLFEGLHHPVAVLLLQIISILVAVRIFSWLFKYLGQPGVIGEIVAGIVLGPSVLGHFFPETFGFLFSDSSLESLNILSQIGLILFMFIIGMELDLSILRKKGSQTLVISHASIIVPFFLGTVLAWQVYPEFGAGHTTFVPFALFIGISVSITAFPVLARIIQERNLGKTPMGMLAIASAANNDITAWCLLAAIIAIAKAGSVASAGFTLLCVIVYVLFMFGLVRPFMRKLGEIYNSQEIISKPLVAFIFLVLILSSYITEVLGVHALFGAFVAGVIMPSNLSFRRIMTEKVEDVALVLFLPLFFVFTGLRTEIGALNTPHLWGVCALFVAVSIVGKLAGAAFSARFVGESWRDSLSIGVLMNTRGLMELIVLNIGYEMGILPASIYVIFVIMALFTTFMATPTLMLIDRLFPHREPVQAKPSIKARVLISFARPSSAPFFLKVIKLLCGRVMDRIHITAVHYTIGTETNPMNAYGYSSESFAPLRSEAQRMQLQIDTSYRVTDHYLKDLIDLIHRKSYDFVLLGGGPDFIHDYVVPRRSNLVLAEELNRIRRQIRRQMYFPGESTRDKARRLFTCLLYGWRLCES
;
A
#
# COMPACT_ATOMS: atom_id res chain seq x y z
N MET A 1 32.56 2.11 -12.62
CA MET A 1 31.15 1.68 -12.67
C MET A 1 30.89 0.30 -13.28
N LYS A 2 31.52 -0.12 -14.38
CA LYS A 2 31.31 -1.46 -14.98
C LYS A 2 31.74 -2.63 -14.08
N SER A 3 32.79 -2.48 -13.26
CA SER A 3 33.31 -3.52 -12.35
C SER A 3 32.36 -3.83 -11.19
N SER A 4 31.72 -2.83 -10.61
CA SER A 4 30.75 -3.00 -9.49
C SER A 4 29.48 -3.73 -9.94
N ALA A 5 28.95 -3.40 -11.12
CA ALA A 5 27.77 -4.08 -11.66
C ALA A 5 28.05 -5.57 -11.91
N LYS A 6 29.22 -5.91 -12.49
CA LYS A 6 29.61 -7.32 -12.74
C LYS A 6 29.73 -8.11 -11.43
N ARG A 7 30.30 -7.51 -10.37
CA ARG A 7 30.40 -8.14 -9.03
C ARG A 7 29.01 -8.40 -8.44
N ASN A 8 28.09 -7.44 -8.56
CA ASN A 8 26.73 -7.60 -8.07
C ASN A 8 25.96 -8.72 -8.79
N TYR A 9 26.14 -8.84 -10.12
CA TYR A 9 25.54 -9.94 -10.89
C TYR A 9 26.12 -11.30 -10.51
N ILE A 10 27.44 -11.38 -10.33
CA ILE A 10 28.11 -12.63 -9.88
C ILE A 10 27.60 -13.03 -8.49
N PHE A 11 27.53 -12.08 -7.55
CA PHE A 11 26.99 -12.35 -6.22
C PHE A 11 25.53 -12.83 -6.29
N TYR A 12 24.71 -12.19 -7.12
CA TYR A 12 23.33 -12.58 -7.30
C TYR A 12 23.16 -13.99 -7.83
N VAL A 13 23.92 -14.35 -8.87
CA VAL A 13 23.91 -15.69 -9.44
C VAL A 13 24.41 -16.73 -8.44
N LEU A 14 25.50 -16.42 -7.71
CA LEU A 14 26.04 -17.31 -6.68
C LEU A 14 25.03 -17.53 -5.55
N MET A 15 24.37 -16.49 -5.11
CA MET A 15 23.31 -16.56 -4.09
C MET A 15 22.16 -17.46 -4.55
N LEU A 16 21.67 -17.28 -5.79
CA LEU A 16 20.62 -18.14 -6.36
C LEU A 16 21.02 -19.61 -6.41
N LEU A 17 22.26 -19.89 -6.79
CA LEU A 17 22.76 -21.28 -6.86
C LEU A 17 22.88 -21.90 -5.47
N ILE A 18 23.49 -21.20 -4.51
CA ILE A 18 23.65 -21.70 -3.14
C ILE A 18 22.29 -21.99 -2.50
N PHE A 19 21.38 -20.98 -2.50
CA PHE A 19 20.07 -21.16 -1.88
C PHE A 19 19.19 -22.14 -2.67
N GLY A 20 19.32 -22.23 -3.99
CA GLY A 20 18.65 -23.25 -4.80
C GLY A 20 19.05 -24.68 -4.40
N VAL A 21 20.34 -24.93 -4.19
CA VAL A 21 20.83 -26.22 -3.72
C VAL A 21 20.39 -26.52 -2.29
N LEU A 22 20.51 -25.54 -1.39
CA LEU A 22 20.06 -25.68 0.01
C LEU A 22 18.55 -25.94 0.08
N PHE A 23 17.77 -25.24 -0.71
CA PHE A 23 16.33 -25.42 -0.81
C PHE A 23 15.97 -26.81 -1.31
N TRP A 24 16.65 -27.26 -2.39
CA TRP A 24 16.46 -28.62 -2.92
C TRP A 24 16.77 -29.69 -1.86
N MET A 25 17.84 -29.53 -1.07
CA MET A 25 18.18 -30.46 0.03
C MET A 25 17.07 -30.54 1.08
N VAL A 26 16.53 -29.38 1.52
CA VAL A 26 15.43 -29.35 2.51
C VAL A 26 14.18 -30.03 1.94
N ILE A 27 13.83 -29.77 0.68
CA ILE A 27 12.70 -30.42 0.02
C ILE A 27 12.89 -31.94 -0.08
N GLN A 28 14.09 -32.41 -0.41
CA GLN A 28 14.35 -33.84 -0.45
C GLN A 28 14.24 -34.52 0.93
N GLN A 29 14.73 -33.86 1.97
CA GLN A 29 14.56 -34.39 3.34
C GLN A 29 13.10 -34.36 3.80
N GLY A 30 12.34 -33.30 3.43
CA GLY A 30 10.93 -33.20 3.77
C GLY A 30 10.05 -34.27 3.11
N LYS A 31 10.35 -34.67 1.86
CA LYS A 31 9.63 -35.77 1.19
C LYS A 31 9.71 -37.13 1.91
N LEU A 32 10.70 -37.31 2.78
CA LEU A 32 10.79 -38.53 3.61
C LEU A 32 9.63 -38.65 4.59
N TRP A 33 8.99 -37.52 4.96
CA TRP A 33 7.82 -37.48 5.83
C TRP A 33 6.51 -37.85 5.10
N ASP A 34 6.41 -37.57 3.80
CA ASP A 34 5.23 -37.91 2.99
C ASP A 34 5.02 -39.44 2.93
N VAL A 35 6.13 -40.20 2.87
CA VAL A 35 6.09 -41.67 2.84
C VAL A 35 5.60 -42.27 4.17
N ALA A 36 5.81 -41.58 5.29
CA ALA A 36 5.32 -42.02 6.60
C ALA A 36 3.82 -41.75 6.78
N SER A 37 3.29 -40.68 6.15
CA SER A 37 1.90 -40.25 6.25
C SER A 37 0.92 -41.12 5.44
N GLU A 38 1.34 -41.62 4.27
CA GLU A 38 0.48 -42.49 3.44
C GLU A 38 0.08 -43.79 4.15
N LYS A 39 0.94 -44.28 5.05
CA LYS A 39 0.64 -45.49 5.85
C LYS A 39 -0.37 -45.28 6.97
N ALA A 40 -0.63 -44.06 7.38
CA ALA A 40 -1.56 -43.73 8.48
C ALA A 40 -3.00 -43.48 7.98
N LEU A 41 -3.21 -43.04 6.73
CA LEU A 41 -4.52 -42.68 6.20
C LEU A 41 -5.39 -43.86 5.74
N SER A 42 -4.84 -45.07 5.59
CA SER A 42 -5.62 -46.28 5.15
C SER A 42 -6.49 -46.91 6.22
N ALA A 43 -6.54 -46.33 7.42
CA ALA A 43 -7.14 -47.00 8.59
C ALA A 43 -8.49 -46.44 9.08
N THR A 44 -9.04 -45.35 8.52
CA THR A 44 -10.28 -44.77 9.08
C THR A 44 -11.23 -44.23 7.99
N SER A 45 -12.15 -45.08 7.56
CA SER A 45 -13.41 -44.66 6.91
C SER A 45 -14.57 -45.53 7.43
N GLU A 46 -15.65 -44.88 7.88
CA GLU A 46 -17.07 -45.27 7.82
C GLU A 46 -17.93 -44.66 8.95
N GLN A 47 -18.98 -43.97 8.56
CA GLN A 47 -20.41 -44.02 9.01
C GLN A 47 -21.09 -42.64 8.95
N ALA A 48 -22.04 -42.44 8.27
CA ALA A 48 -23.48 -42.54 7.98
C ALA A 48 -24.42 -41.60 8.79
N VAL A 49 -25.33 -40.96 8.06
CA VAL A 49 -26.35 -39.92 8.41
C VAL A 49 -27.68 -40.57 8.83
N PRO A 50 -28.57 -39.90 9.59
CA PRO A 50 -29.96 -39.78 9.14
C PRO A 50 -30.68 -38.44 9.34
N SER A 51 -31.76 -38.31 8.58
CA SER A 51 -32.67 -37.20 8.33
C SER A 51 -33.63 -36.84 9.44
N ALA A 52 -34.25 -35.67 9.43
CA ALA A 52 -35.37 -35.28 10.30
C ALA A 52 -36.46 -34.45 9.55
N THR A 53 -37.62 -34.57 10.08
CA THR A 53 -38.99 -34.36 9.59
C THR A 53 -39.56 -32.94 9.83
N VAL A 54 -40.56 -32.60 9.02
CA VAL A 54 -41.40 -31.38 9.02
C VAL A 54 -42.59 -31.47 9.96
N SER A 55 -43.09 -30.38 10.52
CA SER A 55 -44.40 -30.25 11.14
C SER A 55 -45.03 -28.83 11.06
N GLU A 56 -46.36 -28.83 11.19
CA GLU A 56 -47.43 -27.99 10.68
C GLU A 56 -47.74 -26.64 11.39
N HIS A 57 -48.55 -25.83 10.70
CA HIS A 57 -49.02 -24.49 11.05
C HIS A 57 -50.14 -24.38 12.04
N THR A 58 -50.13 -23.34 12.87
CA THR A 58 -51.26 -22.80 13.60
C THR A 58 -51.42 -21.28 13.36
N SER A 59 -52.66 -20.81 13.17
CA SER A 59 -53.02 -19.44 12.81
C SER A 59 -52.76 -18.45 13.95
N SER A 60 -51.94 -17.43 13.72
CA SER A 60 -51.57 -16.43 14.70
C SER A 60 -52.05 -15.00 14.28
N ALA A 61 -52.31 -14.15 15.28
CA ALA A 61 -52.81 -12.77 15.14
C ALA A 61 -51.95 -11.89 14.19
N PRO A 62 -52.51 -10.86 13.51
CA PRO A 62 -51.81 -10.06 12.54
C PRO A 62 -50.48 -9.44 13.04
N TYR A 63 -50.38 -9.14 14.34
CA TYR A 63 -49.16 -8.65 14.98
C TYR A 63 -48.08 -9.75 15.04
N VAL A 64 -48.47 -10.99 15.31
CA VAL A 64 -47.53 -12.13 15.35
C VAL A 64 -47.03 -12.47 13.96
N LEU A 65 -47.87 -12.38 12.95
CA LEU A 65 -47.46 -12.53 11.54
C LEU A 65 -46.51 -11.42 11.11
N PHE A 66 -46.75 -10.18 11.52
CA PHE A 66 -45.84 -9.06 11.26
C PHE A 66 -44.49 -9.23 11.97
N THR A 67 -44.49 -9.61 13.23
CA THR A 67 -43.23 -9.89 13.96
C THR A 67 -42.47 -11.08 13.37
N GLN A 68 -43.19 -12.15 12.98
CA GLN A 68 -42.57 -13.28 12.27
C GLN A 68 -41.98 -12.86 10.93
N SER A 69 -42.69 -12.06 10.13
CA SER A 69 -42.15 -11.56 8.86
C SER A 69 -40.94 -10.62 9.04
N LEU A 70 -40.89 -9.83 10.13
CA LEU A 70 -39.72 -9.04 10.50
C LEU A 70 -38.54 -9.95 10.91
N PHE A 71 -38.81 -10.99 11.72
CA PHE A 71 -37.79 -11.96 12.11
C PHE A 71 -37.26 -12.74 10.90
N GLU A 72 -38.11 -13.18 9.99
CA GLU A 72 -37.73 -13.83 8.74
C GLU A 72 -36.94 -12.85 7.85
N GLY A 73 -37.38 -11.58 7.78
CA GLY A 73 -36.66 -10.53 7.08
C GLY A 73 -35.26 -10.27 7.64
N LEU A 74 -35.08 -10.31 8.97
CA LEU A 74 -33.77 -10.17 9.62
C LEU A 74 -32.82 -11.34 9.31
N HIS A 75 -33.36 -12.54 9.10
CA HIS A 75 -32.57 -13.72 8.74
C HIS A 75 -32.37 -13.87 7.23
N HIS A 76 -32.93 -12.98 6.42
CA HIS A 76 -32.72 -13.01 4.98
C HIS A 76 -31.21 -12.78 4.66
N PRO A 77 -30.59 -13.58 3.78
CA PRO A 77 -29.15 -13.53 3.53
C PRO A 77 -28.61 -12.12 3.18
N VAL A 78 -29.37 -11.34 2.42
CA VAL A 78 -28.99 -9.96 2.06
C VAL A 78 -29.04 -9.03 3.28
N ALA A 79 -30.04 -9.19 4.17
CA ALA A 79 -30.16 -8.36 5.38
C ALA A 79 -29.00 -8.65 6.35
N VAL A 80 -28.66 -9.93 6.55
CA VAL A 80 -27.49 -10.34 7.36
C VAL A 80 -26.20 -9.79 6.76
N LEU A 81 -25.99 -9.90 5.45
CA LEU A 81 -24.81 -9.37 4.79
C LEU A 81 -24.68 -7.84 4.94
N LEU A 82 -25.79 -7.10 4.79
CA LEU A 82 -25.80 -5.65 5.01
C LEU A 82 -25.45 -5.31 6.46
N LEU A 83 -26.00 -6.05 7.42
CA LEU A 83 -25.69 -5.86 8.84
C LEU A 83 -24.23 -6.17 9.15
N GLN A 84 -23.66 -7.20 8.54
CA GLN A 84 -22.23 -7.52 8.63
C GLN A 84 -21.39 -6.35 8.11
N ILE A 85 -21.70 -5.83 6.90
CA ILE A 85 -20.97 -4.69 6.31
C ILE A 85 -21.04 -3.47 7.22
N ILE A 86 -22.22 -3.13 7.76
CA ILE A 86 -22.38 -2.01 8.71
C ILE A 86 -21.51 -2.23 9.95
N SER A 87 -21.61 -3.39 10.58
CA SER A 87 -20.84 -3.73 11.79
C SER A 87 -19.34 -3.67 11.55
N ILE A 88 -18.90 -4.21 10.41
CA ILE A 88 -17.50 -4.18 9.99
C ILE A 88 -17.01 -2.73 9.79
N LEU A 89 -17.74 -1.92 9.02
CA LEU A 89 -17.34 -0.54 8.74
C LEU A 89 -17.27 0.31 10.02
N VAL A 90 -18.21 0.13 10.95
CA VAL A 90 -18.20 0.82 12.25
C VAL A 90 -16.97 0.40 13.08
N ALA A 91 -16.75 -0.91 13.23
CA ALA A 91 -15.62 -1.43 13.99
C ALA A 91 -14.28 -0.97 13.38
N VAL A 92 -14.12 -1.08 12.07
CA VAL A 92 -12.93 -0.64 11.35
C VAL A 92 -12.66 0.84 11.58
N ARG A 93 -13.67 1.71 11.53
CA ARG A 93 -13.49 3.15 11.78
C ARG A 93 -12.98 3.43 13.19
N ILE A 94 -13.53 2.73 14.20
CA ILE A 94 -13.13 2.87 15.60
C ILE A 94 -11.68 2.40 15.79
N PHE A 95 -11.35 1.17 15.35
CA PHE A 95 -10.03 0.60 15.56
C PHE A 95 -8.95 1.28 14.71
N SER A 96 -9.22 1.63 13.46
CA SER A 96 -8.27 2.39 12.63
C SER A 96 -7.96 3.77 13.22
N TRP A 97 -8.98 4.47 13.78
CA TRP A 97 -8.76 5.73 14.50
C TRP A 97 -7.87 5.52 15.74
N LEU A 98 -8.15 4.48 16.54
CA LEU A 98 -7.37 4.15 17.74
C LEU A 98 -5.90 3.87 17.38
N PHE A 99 -5.66 3.03 16.38
CA PHE A 99 -4.30 2.67 15.97
C PHE A 99 -3.55 3.84 15.32
N LYS A 100 -4.22 4.69 14.55
CA LYS A 100 -3.64 5.95 14.06
C LYS A 100 -3.22 6.87 15.21
N TYR A 101 -4.01 6.96 16.28
CA TYR A 101 -3.64 7.73 17.49
C TYR A 101 -2.39 7.17 18.17
N LEU A 102 -2.17 5.85 18.11
CA LEU A 102 -0.96 5.17 18.59
C LEU A 102 0.23 5.28 17.61
N GLY A 103 0.10 6.02 16.51
CA GLY A 103 1.14 6.17 15.49
C GLY A 103 1.36 4.91 14.64
N GLN A 104 0.36 4.04 14.56
CA GLN A 104 0.41 2.80 13.78
C GLN A 104 -0.43 2.89 12.49
N PRO A 105 -0.10 2.12 11.45
CA PRO A 105 -0.90 2.03 10.24
C PRO A 105 -2.35 1.59 10.52
N GLY A 106 -3.33 2.22 9.86
CA GLY A 106 -4.76 1.90 10.05
C GLY A 106 -5.12 0.45 9.76
N VAL A 107 -4.40 -0.19 8.84
CA VAL A 107 -4.57 -1.61 8.48
C VAL A 107 -4.44 -2.55 9.69
N ILE A 108 -3.55 -2.26 10.64
CA ILE A 108 -3.43 -3.04 11.88
C ILE A 108 -4.76 -2.96 12.66
N GLY A 109 -5.35 -1.76 12.73
CA GLY A 109 -6.65 -1.57 13.35
C GLY A 109 -7.78 -2.35 12.67
N GLU A 110 -7.75 -2.47 11.34
CA GLU A 110 -8.73 -3.21 10.56
C GLU A 110 -8.68 -4.72 10.83
N ILE A 111 -7.48 -5.30 10.90
CA ILE A 111 -7.29 -6.72 11.26
C ILE A 111 -7.72 -6.96 12.71
N VAL A 112 -7.32 -6.08 13.62
CA VAL A 112 -7.72 -6.18 15.04
C VAL A 112 -9.23 -6.03 15.21
N ALA A 113 -9.88 -5.16 14.44
CA ALA A 113 -11.35 -5.09 14.40
C ALA A 113 -11.98 -6.44 14.01
N GLY A 114 -11.39 -7.14 13.04
CA GLY A 114 -11.82 -8.48 12.65
C GLY A 114 -11.62 -9.53 13.75
N ILE A 115 -10.49 -9.50 14.44
CA ILE A 115 -10.24 -10.40 15.59
C ILE A 115 -11.24 -10.14 16.72
N VAL A 116 -11.57 -8.87 16.97
CA VAL A 116 -12.55 -8.47 17.99
C VAL A 116 -13.98 -8.89 17.61
N LEU A 117 -14.36 -8.72 16.34
CA LEU A 117 -15.64 -9.19 15.81
C LEU A 117 -15.69 -10.73 15.63
N GLY A 118 -14.55 -11.39 15.67
CA GLY A 118 -14.37 -12.80 15.43
C GLY A 118 -14.64 -13.71 16.66
N PRO A 119 -14.36 -15.01 16.49
CA PRO A 119 -14.56 -16.00 17.54
C PRO A 119 -13.72 -15.73 18.79
N SER A 120 -12.60 -15.03 18.65
CA SER A 120 -11.66 -14.75 19.74
C SER A 120 -12.24 -13.81 20.81
N VAL A 121 -13.10 -12.84 20.46
CA VAL A 121 -13.68 -11.88 21.41
C VAL A 121 -15.20 -11.93 21.35
N LEU A 122 -15.83 -11.52 20.24
CA LEU A 122 -17.30 -11.48 20.13
C LEU A 122 -17.88 -12.88 20.29
N GLY A 123 -17.32 -13.90 19.64
CA GLY A 123 -17.78 -15.29 19.76
C GLY A 123 -17.58 -15.88 21.15
N HIS A 124 -16.54 -15.43 21.87
CA HIS A 124 -16.29 -15.90 23.24
C HIS A 124 -17.27 -15.30 24.27
N PHE A 125 -17.50 -13.97 24.20
CA PHE A 125 -18.33 -13.24 25.17
C PHE A 125 -19.82 -13.22 24.80
N PHE A 126 -20.17 -13.27 23.51
CA PHE A 126 -21.52 -13.16 22.96
C PHE A 126 -21.74 -14.17 21.82
N PRO A 127 -21.75 -15.51 22.14
CA PRO A 127 -21.80 -16.56 21.12
C PRO A 127 -23.07 -16.53 20.26
N GLU A 128 -24.21 -16.16 20.83
CA GLU A 128 -25.47 -16.05 20.08
C GLU A 128 -25.43 -14.91 19.05
N THR A 129 -24.89 -13.74 19.44
CA THR A 129 -24.74 -12.59 18.54
C THR A 129 -23.74 -12.89 17.42
N PHE A 130 -22.66 -13.57 17.76
CA PHE A 130 -21.67 -13.99 16.78
C PHE A 130 -22.25 -15.00 15.79
N GLY A 131 -22.95 -16.04 16.29
CA GLY A 131 -23.59 -17.06 15.45
C GLY A 131 -24.67 -16.50 14.52
N PHE A 132 -25.41 -15.47 14.96
CA PHE A 132 -26.37 -14.76 14.14
C PHE A 132 -25.68 -13.90 13.07
N LEU A 133 -24.68 -13.12 13.47
CA LEU A 133 -24.03 -12.14 12.59
C LEU A 133 -23.05 -12.78 11.62
N PHE A 134 -22.28 -13.78 12.05
CA PHE A 134 -21.20 -14.41 11.29
C PHE A 134 -21.37 -15.94 11.19
N SER A 135 -22.56 -16.38 10.75
CA SER A 135 -22.80 -17.80 10.46
C SER A 135 -21.98 -18.29 9.26
N ASP A 136 -21.63 -19.56 9.21
CA ASP A 136 -20.80 -20.14 8.13
C ASP A 136 -21.37 -19.86 6.74
N SER A 137 -22.70 -19.95 6.58
CA SER A 137 -23.39 -19.67 5.31
C SER A 137 -23.30 -18.20 4.88
N SER A 138 -23.25 -17.26 5.83
CA SER A 138 -23.16 -15.83 5.55
C SER A 138 -21.70 -15.38 5.29
N LEU A 139 -20.74 -16.07 5.88
CA LEU A 139 -19.31 -15.82 5.67
C LEU A 139 -18.86 -16.09 4.23
N GLU A 140 -19.52 -17.02 3.52
CA GLU A 140 -19.23 -17.30 2.11
C GLU A 140 -19.53 -16.08 1.23
N SER A 141 -20.69 -15.43 1.44
CA SER A 141 -21.06 -14.19 0.72
C SER A 141 -20.09 -13.04 1.02
N LEU A 142 -19.68 -12.91 2.28
CA LEU A 142 -18.69 -11.90 2.69
C LEU A 142 -17.32 -12.18 2.05
N ASN A 143 -16.91 -13.44 1.94
CA ASN A 143 -15.67 -13.85 1.28
C ASN A 143 -15.67 -13.45 -0.20
N ILE A 144 -16.74 -13.79 -0.94
CA ILE A 144 -16.88 -13.41 -2.36
C ILE A 144 -16.77 -11.89 -2.54
N LEU A 145 -17.44 -11.12 -1.68
CA LEU A 145 -17.42 -9.67 -1.74
C LEU A 145 -16.02 -9.11 -1.43
N SER A 146 -15.33 -9.69 -0.46
CA SER A 146 -13.95 -9.33 -0.12
C SER A 146 -12.98 -9.65 -1.25
N GLN A 147 -13.14 -10.78 -1.95
CA GLN A 147 -12.32 -11.14 -3.10
C GLN A 147 -12.53 -10.20 -4.29
N ILE A 148 -13.76 -9.75 -4.57
CA ILE A 148 -14.03 -8.71 -5.58
C ILE A 148 -13.28 -7.43 -5.22
N GLY A 149 -13.32 -7.03 -3.95
CA GLY A 149 -12.57 -5.89 -3.45
C GLY A 149 -11.07 -6.03 -3.65
N LEU A 150 -10.53 -7.21 -3.38
CA LEU A 150 -9.11 -7.49 -3.61
C LEU A 150 -8.74 -7.43 -5.10
N ILE A 151 -9.59 -7.91 -6.01
CA ILE A 151 -9.37 -7.81 -7.46
C ILE A 151 -9.24 -6.34 -7.87
N LEU A 152 -10.15 -5.48 -7.41
CA LEU A 152 -10.10 -4.03 -7.66
C LEU A 152 -8.83 -3.40 -7.07
N PHE A 153 -8.51 -3.77 -5.84
CA PHE A 153 -7.31 -3.26 -5.17
C PHE A 153 -6.02 -3.71 -5.87
N MET A 154 -5.92 -4.98 -6.28
CA MET A 154 -4.77 -5.49 -6.99
C MET A 154 -4.56 -4.84 -8.36
N PHE A 155 -5.65 -4.48 -9.02
CA PHE A 155 -5.60 -3.69 -10.25
C PHE A 155 -5.01 -2.29 -10.00
N ILE A 156 -5.40 -1.63 -8.90
CA ILE A 156 -4.85 -0.32 -8.50
C ILE A 156 -3.35 -0.45 -8.23
N ILE A 157 -2.93 -1.42 -7.40
CA ILE A 157 -1.52 -1.69 -7.12
C ILE A 157 -0.73 -1.94 -8.41
N GLY A 158 -1.29 -2.72 -9.33
CA GLY A 158 -0.67 -2.95 -10.65
C GLY A 158 -0.49 -1.66 -11.45
N MET A 159 -1.51 -0.79 -11.48
CA MET A 159 -1.43 0.51 -12.16
C MET A 159 -0.38 1.44 -11.56
N GLU A 160 -0.20 1.39 -10.26
CA GLU A 160 0.72 2.26 -9.54
C GLU A 160 2.18 1.86 -9.71
N LEU A 161 2.43 0.63 -10.13
CA LEU A 161 3.79 0.14 -10.33
C LEU A 161 4.50 0.90 -11.46
N ASP A 162 5.54 1.66 -11.11
CA ASP A 162 6.39 2.34 -12.08
C ASP A 162 7.63 1.50 -12.43
N LEU A 163 7.52 0.79 -13.55
CA LEU A 163 8.64 -0.02 -14.08
C LEU A 163 9.88 0.81 -14.44
N SER A 164 9.77 2.13 -14.58
CA SER A 164 10.91 3.00 -14.92
C SER A 164 11.87 3.19 -13.73
N ILE A 165 11.36 3.12 -12.50
CA ILE A 165 12.16 3.21 -11.26
C ILE A 165 13.11 2.02 -11.17
N LEU A 166 12.64 0.82 -11.57
CA LEU A 166 13.45 -0.40 -11.58
C LEU A 166 14.66 -0.31 -12.52
N ARG A 167 14.58 0.54 -13.56
CA ARG A 167 15.63 0.68 -14.57
C ARG A 167 16.82 1.55 -14.09
N LYS A 168 16.62 2.51 -13.20
CA LYS A 168 17.64 3.51 -12.81
C LYS A 168 18.68 2.99 -11.83
N LYS A 169 18.33 2.10 -10.90
CA LYS A 169 19.23 1.46 -9.90
C LYS A 169 19.18 -0.07 -9.96
N GLY A 170 18.97 -0.65 -11.14
CA GLY A 170 18.57 -2.04 -11.35
C GLY A 170 19.40 -3.09 -10.62
N SER A 171 20.73 -3.04 -10.62
CA SER A 171 21.55 -4.08 -10.00
C SER A 171 21.49 -4.05 -8.46
N GLN A 172 21.47 -2.87 -7.84
CA GLN A 172 21.38 -2.73 -6.38
C GLN A 172 20.01 -3.18 -5.88
N THR A 173 18.95 -2.69 -6.53
CA THR A 173 17.57 -3.05 -6.25
C THR A 173 17.32 -4.55 -6.39
N LEU A 174 17.82 -5.18 -7.45
CA LEU A 174 17.72 -6.62 -7.66
C LEU A 174 18.36 -7.42 -6.54
N VAL A 175 19.60 -7.11 -6.16
CA VAL A 175 20.32 -7.84 -5.10
C VAL A 175 19.57 -7.73 -3.77
N ILE A 176 19.17 -6.54 -3.36
CA ILE A 176 18.45 -6.34 -2.08
C ILE A 176 17.09 -7.04 -2.10
N SER A 177 16.31 -6.84 -3.15
CA SER A 177 14.99 -7.43 -3.29
C SER A 177 15.03 -8.95 -3.23
N HIS A 178 15.86 -9.58 -4.05
CA HIS A 178 15.92 -11.05 -4.11
C HIS A 178 16.57 -11.66 -2.87
N ALA A 179 17.61 -11.03 -2.29
CA ALA A 179 18.16 -11.50 -1.03
C ALA A 179 17.12 -11.43 0.10
N SER A 180 16.27 -10.38 0.11
CA SER A 180 15.19 -10.25 1.08
C SER A 180 14.03 -11.24 0.85
N ILE A 181 14.00 -11.96 -0.28
CA ILE A 181 13.09 -13.08 -0.51
C ILE A 181 13.79 -14.41 -0.21
N ILE A 182 14.93 -14.66 -0.83
CA ILE A 182 15.59 -15.97 -0.82
C ILE A 182 15.99 -16.40 0.58
N VAL A 183 16.59 -15.48 1.37
CA VAL A 183 17.05 -15.81 2.73
C VAL A 183 15.89 -16.18 3.65
N PRO A 184 14.83 -15.37 3.82
CA PRO A 184 13.71 -15.75 4.66
C PRO A 184 12.89 -16.92 4.07
N PHE A 185 12.82 -17.06 2.74
CA PHE A 185 12.17 -18.20 2.11
C PHE A 185 12.87 -19.53 2.47
N PHE A 186 14.18 -19.55 2.39
CA PHE A 186 14.97 -20.72 2.82
C PHE A 186 14.77 -21.01 4.32
N LEU A 187 14.88 -19.99 5.17
CA LEU A 187 14.65 -20.18 6.62
C LEU A 187 13.22 -20.61 6.94
N GLY A 188 12.23 -20.08 6.23
CA GLY A 188 10.84 -20.51 6.31
C GLY A 188 10.65 -21.97 5.87
N THR A 189 11.36 -22.42 4.84
CA THR A 189 11.32 -23.80 4.39
C THR A 189 11.99 -24.74 5.42
N VAL A 190 13.09 -24.32 6.04
CA VAL A 190 13.73 -25.06 7.14
C VAL A 190 12.79 -25.14 8.36
N LEU A 191 12.11 -24.04 8.68
CA LEU A 191 11.10 -24.01 9.75
C LEU A 191 9.93 -24.93 9.41
N ALA A 192 9.45 -24.91 8.17
CA ALA A 192 8.42 -25.82 7.69
C ALA A 192 8.82 -27.28 7.86
N TRP A 193 10.07 -27.63 7.57
CA TRP A 193 10.57 -28.98 7.79
C TRP A 193 10.51 -29.40 9.26
N GLN A 194 10.81 -28.50 10.20
CA GLN A 194 10.74 -28.80 11.64
C GLN A 194 9.29 -28.99 12.14
N VAL A 195 8.34 -28.16 11.64
CA VAL A 195 6.97 -28.14 12.14
C VAL A 195 6.01 -29.03 11.32
N TYR A 196 6.43 -29.53 10.16
CA TYR A 196 5.60 -30.36 9.29
C TYR A 196 5.03 -31.62 9.97
N PRO A 197 5.79 -32.37 10.79
CA PRO A 197 5.23 -33.55 11.46
C PRO A 197 4.04 -33.25 12.34
N GLU A 198 3.99 -32.06 12.92
CA GLU A 198 2.91 -31.66 13.85
C GLU A 198 1.75 -30.99 13.13
N PHE A 199 2.02 -30.14 12.13
CA PHE A 199 1.02 -29.27 11.51
C PHE A 199 0.66 -29.62 10.06
N GLY A 200 1.54 -30.29 9.34
CA GLY A 200 1.37 -30.58 7.91
C GLY A 200 0.98 -32.04 7.64
N ALA A 201 1.50 -32.94 8.45
CA ALA A 201 1.26 -34.37 8.26
C ALA A 201 -0.23 -34.71 8.43
N GLY A 202 -0.81 -35.39 7.42
CA GLY A 202 -2.24 -35.72 7.41
C GLY A 202 -3.15 -34.67 6.76
N HIS A 203 -2.66 -33.45 6.49
CA HIS A 203 -3.44 -32.41 5.83
C HIS A 203 -2.97 -32.15 4.39
N THR A 204 -1.65 -32.10 4.16
CA THR A 204 -1.08 -31.81 2.85
C THR A 204 0.30 -32.46 2.71
N THR A 205 0.81 -32.53 1.49
CA THR A 205 2.19 -32.99 1.25
C THR A 205 3.22 -31.92 1.66
N PHE A 206 4.43 -32.34 1.97
CA PHE A 206 5.49 -31.46 2.48
C PHE A 206 5.81 -30.29 1.54
N VAL A 207 5.85 -30.54 0.21
CA VAL A 207 6.29 -29.53 -0.76
C VAL A 207 5.36 -28.30 -0.78
N PRO A 208 4.04 -28.40 -0.99
CA PRO A 208 3.13 -27.27 -0.89
C PRO A 208 3.21 -26.55 0.46
N PHE A 209 3.22 -27.31 1.57
CA PHE A 209 3.31 -26.76 2.92
C PHE A 209 4.58 -25.91 3.11
N ALA A 210 5.75 -26.45 2.74
CA ALA A 210 7.02 -25.77 2.85
C ALA A 210 7.11 -24.54 1.94
N LEU A 211 6.56 -24.62 0.72
CA LEU A 211 6.53 -23.49 -0.20
C LEU A 211 5.61 -22.37 0.30
N PHE A 212 4.43 -22.69 0.85
CA PHE A 212 3.53 -21.68 1.42
C PHE A 212 4.10 -21.02 2.67
N ILE A 213 4.72 -21.77 3.58
CA ILE A 213 5.43 -21.19 4.73
C ILE A 213 6.59 -20.33 4.25
N GLY A 214 7.40 -20.81 3.31
CA GLY A 214 8.53 -20.08 2.76
C GLY A 214 8.13 -18.74 2.14
N ILE A 215 7.10 -18.73 1.29
CA ILE A 215 6.62 -17.50 0.66
C ILE A 215 6.02 -16.55 1.69
N SER A 216 5.21 -17.04 2.64
CA SER A 216 4.59 -16.23 3.69
C SER A 216 5.63 -15.52 4.56
N VAL A 217 6.74 -16.19 4.92
CA VAL A 217 7.86 -15.56 5.63
C VAL A 217 8.63 -14.55 4.78
N SER A 218 8.50 -14.59 3.44
CA SER A 218 9.37 -13.85 2.52
C SER A 218 8.79 -12.56 1.96
N ILE A 219 7.47 -12.38 1.97
CA ILE A 219 6.81 -11.22 1.37
C ILE A 219 7.06 -9.95 2.20
N THR A 220 7.23 -8.81 1.51
CA THR A 220 7.28 -7.47 2.09
C THR A 220 5.99 -6.74 1.74
N ALA A 221 5.42 -5.97 2.66
CA ALA A 221 4.27 -5.13 2.36
C ALA A 221 4.72 -3.78 1.77
N PHE A 222 4.83 -3.70 0.44
CA PHE A 222 5.22 -2.46 -0.25
C PHE A 222 4.37 -1.26 0.17
N PRO A 223 3.01 -1.30 0.22
CA PRO A 223 2.20 -0.14 0.60
C PRO A 223 2.49 0.36 2.02
N VAL A 224 2.71 -0.55 2.97
CA VAL A 224 3.04 -0.20 4.36
C VAL A 224 4.43 0.43 4.46
N LEU A 225 5.42 -0.16 3.79
CA LEU A 225 6.79 0.38 3.70
C LEU A 225 6.79 1.78 3.11
N ALA A 226 6.11 1.97 1.98
CA ALA A 226 6.05 3.24 1.28
C ALA A 226 5.39 4.33 2.16
N ARG A 227 4.35 3.98 2.91
CA ARG A 227 3.70 4.88 3.87
C ARG A 227 4.66 5.30 5.00
N ILE A 228 5.38 4.37 5.61
CA ILE A 228 6.38 4.67 6.65
C ILE A 228 7.45 5.62 6.12
N ILE A 229 7.95 5.38 4.89
CA ILE A 229 8.92 6.25 4.22
C ILE A 229 8.37 7.66 4.01
N GLN A 230 7.11 7.78 3.63
CA GLN A 230 6.44 9.06 3.40
C GLN A 230 6.23 9.82 4.71
N GLU A 231 5.70 9.18 5.75
CA GLU A 231 5.47 9.78 7.07
C GLU A 231 6.78 10.29 7.70
N ARG A 232 7.89 9.59 7.45
CA ARG A 232 9.23 9.98 7.90
C ARG A 232 9.98 10.91 6.96
N ASN A 233 9.38 11.35 5.84
CA ASN A 233 10.00 12.18 4.81
C ASN A 233 11.30 11.57 4.22
N LEU A 234 11.45 10.25 4.23
CA LEU A 234 12.62 9.55 3.71
C LEU A 234 12.59 9.34 2.19
N GLY A 235 11.47 9.59 1.52
CA GLY A 235 11.27 9.33 0.09
C GLY A 235 12.25 10.08 -0.84
N LYS A 236 12.86 11.17 -0.38
CA LYS A 236 13.87 11.93 -1.13
C LYS A 236 15.31 11.49 -0.83
N THR A 237 15.52 10.63 0.16
CA THR A 237 16.85 10.14 0.51
C THR A 237 17.25 8.99 -0.43
N PRO A 238 18.56 8.83 -0.73
CA PRO A 238 19.03 7.70 -1.53
C PRO A 238 18.61 6.34 -0.97
N MET A 239 18.61 6.20 0.37
CA MET A 239 18.18 5.01 1.10
C MET A 239 16.69 4.75 0.92
N GLY A 240 15.84 5.78 1.11
CA GLY A 240 14.39 5.65 0.94
C GLY A 240 13.99 5.28 -0.50
N MET A 241 14.64 5.89 -1.51
CA MET A 241 14.41 5.53 -2.91
C MET A 241 14.82 4.09 -3.20
N LEU A 242 15.93 3.61 -2.62
CA LEU A 242 16.41 2.25 -2.79
C LEU A 242 15.48 1.25 -2.10
N ALA A 243 14.99 1.57 -0.90
CA ALA A 243 14.02 0.74 -0.18
C ALA A 243 12.69 0.61 -0.96
N ILE A 244 12.14 1.72 -1.46
CA ILE A 244 10.91 1.72 -2.29
C ILE A 244 11.11 0.86 -3.55
N ALA A 245 12.20 1.06 -4.28
CA ALA A 245 12.47 0.31 -5.49
C ALA A 245 12.65 -1.20 -5.20
N SER A 246 13.33 -1.54 -4.10
CA SER A 246 13.53 -2.93 -3.69
C SER A 246 12.23 -3.60 -3.25
N ALA A 247 11.36 -2.90 -2.53
CA ALA A 247 10.06 -3.41 -2.12
C ALA A 247 9.11 -3.60 -3.31
N ALA A 248 9.10 -2.67 -4.27
CA ALA A 248 8.30 -2.81 -5.49
C ALA A 248 8.76 -4.02 -6.33
N ASN A 249 10.07 -4.24 -6.45
CA ASN A 249 10.59 -5.43 -7.13
C ASN A 249 10.33 -6.73 -6.35
N ASN A 250 10.31 -6.66 -5.00
CA ASN A 250 9.93 -7.78 -4.12
C ASN A 250 8.48 -8.20 -4.39
N ASP A 251 7.56 -7.26 -4.50
CA ASP A 251 6.14 -7.54 -4.77
C ASP A 251 5.95 -8.27 -6.11
N ILE A 252 6.58 -7.78 -7.19
CA ILE A 252 6.51 -8.45 -8.50
C ILE A 252 7.01 -9.89 -8.39
N THR A 253 8.16 -10.08 -7.77
CA THR A 253 8.78 -11.41 -7.63
C THR A 253 7.92 -12.31 -6.75
N ALA A 254 7.35 -11.79 -5.66
CA ALA A 254 6.47 -12.53 -4.77
C ALA A 254 5.20 -13.02 -5.49
N TRP A 255 4.59 -12.18 -6.37
CA TRP A 255 3.44 -12.59 -7.17
C TRP A 255 3.79 -13.70 -8.18
N CYS A 256 4.92 -13.59 -8.85
CA CYS A 256 5.38 -14.65 -9.76
C CYS A 256 5.65 -15.97 -9.00
N LEU A 257 6.27 -15.89 -7.83
CA LEU A 257 6.53 -17.06 -6.98
C LEU A 257 5.22 -17.65 -6.44
N LEU A 258 4.29 -16.83 -5.99
CA LEU A 258 2.98 -17.29 -5.50
C LEU A 258 2.21 -18.03 -6.61
N ALA A 259 2.18 -17.46 -7.81
CA ALA A 259 1.58 -18.10 -8.98
C ALA A 259 2.19 -19.49 -9.23
N ALA A 260 3.51 -19.61 -9.19
CA ALA A 260 4.21 -20.87 -9.35
C ALA A 260 3.89 -21.87 -8.21
N ILE A 261 3.85 -21.37 -6.96
CA ILE A 261 3.54 -22.20 -5.79
C ILE A 261 2.11 -22.76 -5.87
N ILE A 262 1.12 -21.92 -6.23
CA ILE A 262 -0.27 -22.35 -6.41
C ILE A 262 -0.36 -23.39 -7.53
N ALA A 263 0.33 -23.18 -8.65
CA ALA A 263 0.39 -24.14 -9.74
C ALA A 263 0.95 -25.50 -9.30
N ILE A 264 2.05 -25.49 -8.52
CA ILE A 264 2.66 -26.71 -7.96
C ILE A 264 1.71 -27.40 -6.98
N ALA A 265 1.04 -26.62 -6.11
CA ALA A 265 0.15 -27.15 -5.09
C ALA A 265 -1.12 -27.80 -5.66
N LYS A 266 -1.69 -27.23 -6.74
CA LYS A 266 -2.91 -27.73 -7.40
C LYS A 266 -2.63 -28.88 -8.39
N ALA A 267 -1.44 -28.96 -8.93
CA ALA A 267 -1.17 -29.81 -10.10
C ALA A 267 -1.11 -31.32 -9.84
N GLY A 268 -0.90 -31.75 -8.59
CA GLY A 268 -0.74 -33.17 -8.24
C GLY A 268 0.47 -33.89 -8.89
N SER A 269 1.08 -33.28 -9.94
CA SER A 269 2.30 -33.78 -10.58
C SER A 269 3.19 -32.64 -11.10
N VAL A 270 4.50 -32.86 -11.14
CA VAL A 270 5.50 -31.90 -11.66
C VAL A 270 5.24 -31.53 -13.13
N ALA A 271 4.79 -32.48 -13.92
CA ALA A 271 4.49 -32.26 -15.34
C ALA A 271 3.28 -31.33 -15.53
N SER A 272 2.21 -31.53 -14.75
CA SER A 272 1.02 -30.66 -14.79
C SER A 272 1.36 -29.24 -14.32
N ALA A 273 2.17 -29.09 -13.27
CA ALA A 273 2.69 -27.78 -12.84
C ALA A 273 3.46 -27.07 -13.96
N GLY A 274 4.29 -27.82 -14.70
CA GLY A 274 5.03 -27.29 -15.85
C GLY A 274 4.12 -26.75 -16.96
N PHE A 275 3.04 -27.43 -17.27
CA PHE A 275 2.04 -26.96 -18.25
C PHE A 275 1.32 -25.71 -17.78
N THR A 276 0.90 -25.65 -16.51
CA THR A 276 0.28 -24.44 -15.93
C THR A 276 1.23 -23.25 -15.98
N LEU A 277 2.49 -23.42 -15.59
CA LEU A 277 3.50 -22.36 -15.67
C LEU A 277 3.75 -21.91 -17.11
N LEU A 278 3.79 -22.83 -18.08
CA LEU A 278 3.90 -22.49 -19.50
C LEU A 278 2.70 -21.62 -19.94
N CYS A 279 1.48 -22.01 -19.59
CA CYS A 279 0.28 -21.23 -19.90
C CYS A 279 0.32 -19.84 -19.27
N VAL A 280 0.80 -19.71 -18.02
CA VAL A 280 0.99 -18.41 -17.35
C VAL A 280 2.04 -17.57 -18.10
N ILE A 281 3.15 -18.13 -18.51
CA ILE A 281 4.16 -17.41 -19.30
C ILE A 281 3.55 -16.93 -20.63
N VAL A 282 2.83 -17.78 -21.34
CA VAL A 282 2.13 -17.40 -22.59
C VAL A 282 1.12 -16.28 -22.33
N TYR A 283 0.34 -16.38 -21.25
CA TYR A 283 -0.60 -15.35 -20.85
C TYR A 283 0.12 -14.01 -20.58
N VAL A 284 1.22 -14.00 -19.81
CA VAL A 284 1.99 -12.78 -19.53
C VAL A 284 2.57 -12.20 -20.82
N LEU A 285 3.14 -13.02 -21.68
CA LEU A 285 3.65 -12.58 -23.00
C LEU A 285 2.54 -11.98 -23.86
N PHE A 286 1.35 -12.56 -23.87
CA PHE A 286 0.18 -12.03 -24.57
C PHE A 286 -0.23 -10.66 -24.01
N MET A 287 -0.32 -10.53 -22.68
CA MET A 287 -0.71 -9.27 -22.00
C MET A 287 0.31 -8.16 -22.28
N PHE A 288 1.61 -8.44 -22.20
CA PHE A 288 2.65 -7.43 -22.45
C PHE A 288 2.91 -7.17 -23.94
N GLY A 289 2.79 -8.20 -24.80
CA GLY A 289 3.07 -8.11 -26.24
C GLY A 289 1.92 -7.56 -27.08
N LEU A 290 0.67 -7.89 -26.72
CA LEU A 290 -0.51 -7.52 -27.51
C LEU A 290 -1.40 -6.52 -26.79
N VAL A 291 -1.80 -6.80 -25.54
CA VAL A 291 -2.78 -5.96 -24.83
C VAL A 291 -2.15 -4.63 -24.40
N ARG A 292 -0.95 -4.64 -23.85
CA ARG A 292 -0.25 -3.42 -23.41
C ARG A 292 -0.06 -2.37 -24.50
N PRO A 293 0.48 -2.69 -25.70
CA PRO A 293 0.63 -1.69 -26.77
C PRO A 293 -0.72 -1.14 -27.24
N PHE A 294 -1.78 -1.98 -27.23
CA PHE A 294 -3.14 -1.52 -27.52
C PHE A 294 -3.64 -0.53 -26.47
N MET A 295 -3.50 -0.85 -25.17
CA MET A 295 -3.88 0.03 -24.07
C MET A 295 -3.09 1.34 -24.08
N ARG A 296 -1.79 1.30 -24.43
CA ARG A 296 -0.97 2.48 -24.59
C ARG A 296 -1.50 3.42 -25.68
N LYS A 297 -1.83 2.90 -26.85
CA LYS A 297 -2.43 3.69 -27.93
C LYS A 297 -3.75 4.34 -27.50
N LEU A 298 -4.57 3.58 -26.76
CA LEU A 298 -5.83 4.08 -26.22
C LEU A 298 -5.59 5.24 -25.22
N GLY A 299 -4.59 5.11 -24.36
CA GLY A 299 -4.18 6.17 -23.42
C GLY A 299 -3.64 7.42 -24.12
N GLU A 300 -2.93 7.28 -25.24
CA GLU A 300 -2.44 8.40 -26.03
C GLU A 300 -3.57 9.21 -26.69
N ILE A 301 -4.63 8.54 -27.18
CA ILE A 301 -5.82 9.19 -27.78
C ILE A 301 -6.54 10.06 -26.73
N TYR A 302 -6.60 9.60 -25.48
CA TYR A 302 -7.30 10.29 -24.39
C TYR A 302 -6.43 11.23 -23.56
N ASN A 303 -5.16 11.40 -23.91
CA ASN A 303 -4.19 12.24 -23.16
C ASN A 303 -4.55 13.73 -23.14
N SER A 304 -5.31 14.19 -24.13
CA SER A 304 -5.76 15.60 -24.26
C SER A 304 -7.08 15.91 -23.55
N GLN A 305 -7.76 14.90 -22.99
CA GLN A 305 -9.07 15.07 -22.37
C GLN A 305 -8.94 14.97 -20.83
N GLU A 306 -9.48 15.94 -20.12
CA GLU A 306 -9.55 15.93 -18.64
C GLU A 306 -10.58 14.92 -18.09
N ILE A 307 -11.39 14.30 -18.96
CA ILE A 307 -12.49 13.40 -18.58
C ILE A 307 -12.37 12.09 -19.36
N ILE A 308 -12.27 10.98 -18.64
CA ILE A 308 -12.37 9.63 -19.24
C ILE A 308 -13.83 9.27 -19.46
N SER A 309 -14.17 8.87 -20.69
CA SER A 309 -15.54 8.49 -21.06
C SER A 309 -15.99 7.20 -20.37
N LYS A 310 -17.30 7.08 -20.04
CA LYS A 310 -17.87 5.88 -19.42
C LYS A 310 -17.59 4.58 -20.22
N PRO A 311 -17.69 4.56 -21.57
CA PRO A 311 -17.35 3.36 -22.36
C PRO A 311 -15.91 2.91 -22.18
N LEU A 312 -14.95 3.84 -22.07
CA LEU A 312 -13.54 3.49 -21.84
C LEU A 312 -13.34 2.88 -20.45
N VAL A 313 -13.99 3.42 -19.42
CA VAL A 313 -13.95 2.84 -18.07
C VAL A 313 -14.52 1.42 -18.09
N ALA A 314 -15.67 1.21 -18.75
CA ALA A 314 -16.29 -0.11 -18.90
C ALA A 314 -15.36 -1.10 -19.63
N PHE A 315 -14.67 -0.65 -20.67
CA PHE A 315 -13.70 -1.46 -21.40
C PHE A 315 -12.50 -1.86 -20.50
N ILE A 316 -12.00 -0.94 -19.68
CA ILE A 316 -10.90 -1.23 -18.74
C ILE A 316 -11.34 -2.28 -17.71
N PHE A 317 -12.55 -2.16 -17.16
CA PHE A 317 -13.10 -3.16 -16.26
C PHE A 317 -13.30 -4.51 -16.95
N LEU A 318 -13.70 -4.51 -18.23
CA LEU A 318 -13.78 -5.75 -19.01
C LEU A 318 -12.39 -6.43 -19.13
N VAL A 319 -11.33 -5.66 -19.43
CA VAL A 319 -9.96 -6.18 -19.47
C VAL A 319 -9.54 -6.72 -18.11
N LEU A 320 -9.84 -6.00 -17.02
CA LEU A 320 -9.57 -6.43 -15.65
C LEU A 320 -10.25 -7.78 -15.34
N ILE A 321 -11.56 -7.85 -15.54
CA ILE A 321 -12.36 -9.04 -15.21
C ILE A 321 -11.94 -10.23 -16.09
N LEU A 322 -11.75 -10.00 -17.39
CA LEU A 322 -11.29 -11.05 -18.31
C LEU A 322 -9.90 -11.58 -17.93
N SER A 323 -8.99 -10.70 -17.57
CA SER A 323 -7.65 -11.04 -17.11
C SER A 323 -7.70 -11.89 -15.83
N SER A 324 -8.51 -11.47 -14.85
CA SER A 324 -8.73 -12.20 -13.61
C SER A 324 -9.38 -13.56 -13.86
N TYR A 325 -10.38 -13.62 -14.73
CA TYR A 325 -11.03 -14.88 -15.12
C TYR A 325 -10.07 -15.85 -15.76
N ILE A 326 -9.25 -15.41 -16.72
CA ILE A 326 -8.26 -16.26 -17.39
C ILE A 326 -7.29 -16.87 -16.38
N THR A 327 -6.76 -16.08 -15.46
CA THR A 327 -5.81 -16.58 -14.45
C THR A 327 -6.47 -17.50 -13.41
N GLU A 328 -7.72 -17.27 -13.06
CA GLU A 328 -8.49 -18.18 -12.20
C GLU A 328 -8.70 -19.54 -12.89
N VAL A 329 -9.11 -19.54 -14.14
CA VAL A 329 -9.27 -20.78 -14.95
C VAL A 329 -7.94 -21.51 -15.15
N LEU A 330 -6.83 -20.77 -15.28
CA LEU A 330 -5.48 -21.36 -15.33
C LEU A 330 -5.03 -21.93 -13.97
N GLY A 331 -5.82 -21.73 -12.92
CA GLY A 331 -5.52 -22.24 -11.58
C GLY A 331 -4.50 -21.42 -10.78
N VAL A 332 -4.18 -20.18 -11.23
CA VAL A 332 -3.13 -19.34 -10.62
C VAL A 332 -3.69 -18.30 -9.65
N HIS A 333 -4.96 -18.06 -9.62
CA HIS A 333 -5.74 -17.09 -8.85
C HIS A 333 -6.03 -15.77 -9.58
N ALA A 334 -7.27 -15.30 -9.44
CA ALA A 334 -7.80 -14.08 -10.09
C ALA A 334 -6.98 -12.81 -9.75
N LEU A 335 -6.41 -12.73 -8.56
CA LEU A 335 -5.64 -11.58 -8.09
C LEU A 335 -4.37 -11.35 -8.92
N PHE A 336 -3.74 -12.40 -9.41
CA PHE A 336 -2.59 -12.27 -10.31
C PHE A 336 -3.00 -11.63 -11.64
N GLY A 337 -4.13 -12.06 -12.20
CA GLY A 337 -4.69 -11.46 -13.42
C GLY A 337 -5.06 -9.99 -13.23
N ALA A 338 -5.65 -9.64 -12.11
CA ALA A 338 -5.96 -8.25 -11.74
C ALA A 338 -4.69 -7.39 -11.67
N PHE A 339 -3.66 -7.89 -11.01
CA PHE A 339 -2.37 -7.21 -10.91
C PHE A 339 -1.73 -6.98 -12.29
N VAL A 340 -1.66 -8.02 -13.12
CA VAL A 340 -1.10 -7.93 -14.49
C VAL A 340 -1.91 -6.95 -15.33
N ALA A 341 -3.26 -6.99 -15.25
CA ALA A 341 -4.13 -6.01 -15.92
C ALA A 341 -3.80 -4.57 -15.51
N GLY A 342 -3.52 -4.32 -14.22
CA GLY A 342 -3.08 -3.01 -13.74
C GLY A 342 -1.73 -2.59 -14.31
N VAL A 343 -0.73 -3.50 -14.30
CA VAL A 343 0.65 -3.22 -14.77
C VAL A 343 0.72 -2.85 -16.25
N ILE A 344 -0.16 -3.41 -17.08
CA ILE A 344 -0.21 -3.10 -18.52
C ILE A 344 -0.92 -1.80 -18.86
N MET A 345 -1.59 -1.14 -17.89
CA MET A 345 -2.28 0.13 -18.12
C MET A 345 -1.31 1.23 -18.57
N PRO A 346 -1.80 2.24 -19.31
CA PRO A 346 -0.98 3.35 -19.77
C PRO A 346 -0.25 4.05 -18.62
N SER A 347 1.02 4.37 -18.81
CA SER A 347 1.84 5.08 -17.81
C SER A 347 1.56 6.59 -17.74
N ASN A 348 0.57 7.09 -18.48
CA ASN A 348 0.14 8.48 -18.45
C ASN A 348 -0.43 8.82 -17.06
N LEU A 349 0.17 9.80 -16.39
CA LEU A 349 -0.20 10.20 -15.02
C LEU A 349 -1.65 10.68 -14.91
N SER A 350 -2.14 11.43 -15.90
CA SER A 350 -3.53 11.91 -15.91
C SER A 350 -4.53 10.75 -16.01
N PHE A 351 -4.27 9.78 -16.89
CA PHE A 351 -5.10 8.58 -17.04
C PHE A 351 -5.11 7.74 -15.76
N ARG A 352 -3.94 7.46 -15.20
CA ARG A 352 -3.80 6.70 -13.95
C ARG A 352 -4.57 7.37 -12.82
N ARG A 353 -4.35 8.69 -12.64
CA ARG A 353 -5.01 9.46 -11.59
C ARG A 353 -6.53 9.34 -11.67
N ILE A 354 -7.12 9.59 -12.85
CA ILE A 354 -8.57 9.55 -13.02
C ILE A 354 -9.10 8.13 -12.78
N MET A 355 -8.41 7.08 -13.26
CA MET A 355 -8.81 5.70 -13.04
C MET A 355 -8.67 5.29 -11.58
N THR A 356 -7.57 5.66 -10.94
CA THR A 356 -7.36 5.41 -9.50
C THR A 356 -8.44 6.10 -8.68
N GLU A 357 -8.68 7.40 -8.88
CA GLU A 357 -9.74 8.15 -8.17
C GLU A 357 -11.15 7.51 -8.31
N LYS A 358 -11.46 6.89 -9.47
CA LYS A 358 -12.77 6.24 -9.68
C LYS A 358 -12.93 4.90 -8.98
N VAL A 359 -11.85 4.19 -8.73
CA VAL A 359 -11.87 2.82 -8.19
C VAL A 359 -11.41 2.78 -6.74
N GLU A 360 -10.45 3.65 -6.38
CA GLU A 360 -9.75 3.66 -5.11
C GLU A 360 -10.68 3.87 -3.93
N ASP A 361 -11.55 4.88 -3.97
CA ASP A 361 -12.45 5.18 -2.85
C ASP A 361 -13.35 3.99 -2.50
N VAL A 362 -13.92 3.33 -3.50
CA VAL A 362 -14.79 2.17 -3.29
C VAL A 362 -13.99 0.95 -2.85
N ALA A 363 -12.84 0.73 -3.47
CA ALA A 363 -11.97 -0.40 -3.12
C ALA A 363 -11.38 -0.25 -1.70
N LEU A 364 -10.86 0.93 -1.34
CA LEU A 364 -10.20 1.15 -0.05
C LEU A 364 -11.16 1.42 1.12
N VAL A 365 -12.29 2.09 0.86
CA VAL A 365 -13.21 2.50 1.94
C VAL A 365 -14.23 1.43 2.27
N LEU A 366 -14.67 0.65 1.26
CA LEU A 366 -15.70 -0.36 1.43
C LEU A 366 -15.13 -1.78 1.40
N PHE A 367 -14.45 -2.16 0.33
CA PHE A 367 -14.12 -3.57 0.10
C PHE A 367 -12.86 -4.05 0.85
N LEU A 368 -11.82 -3.25 0.88
CA LEU A 368 -10.57 -3.65 1.52
C LEU A 368 -10.73 -3.88 3.05
N PRO A 369 -11.48 -3.04 3.79
CA PRO A 369 -11.83 -3.32 5.17
C PRO A 369 -12.56 -4.65 5.36
N LEU A 370 -13.45 -5.05 4.42
CA LEU A 370 -14.12 -6.35 4.49
C LEU A 370 -13.11 -7.51 4.43
N PHE A 371 -12.10 -7.40 3.58
CA PHE A 371 -11.04 -8.41 3.49
C PHE A 371 -10.21 -8.50 4.79
N PHE A 372 -9.78 -7.36 5.35
CA PHE A 372 -8.98 -7.37 6.57
C PHE A 372 -9.76 -7.91 7.77
N VAL A 373 -11.04 -7.51 7.88
CA VAL A 373 -11.91 -8.03 8.92
C VAL A 373 -12.20 -9.51 8.70
N PHE A 374 -12.45 -9.94 7.47
CA PHE A 374 -12.65 -11.35 7.15
C PHE A 374 -11.43 -12.21 7.53
N THR A 375 -10.22 -11.71 7.28
CA THR A 375 -8.98 -12.34 7.75
C THR A 375 -8.92 -12.40 9.27
N GLY A 376 -9.32 -11.33 9.97
CA GLY A 376 -9.42 -11.28 11.42
C GLY A 376 -10.50 -12.22 11.99
N LEU A 377 -11.67 -12.33 11.32
CA LEU A 377 -12.75 -13.28 11.70
C LEU A 377 -12.31 -14.74 11.65
N ARG A 378 -11.40 -15.07 10.72
CA ARG A 378 -10.78 -16.42 10.64
C ARG A 378 -9.67 -16.63 11.66
N THR A 379 -9.25 -15.58 12.38
CA THR A 379 -8.15 -15.64 13.34
C THR A 379 -8.68 -15.98 14.73
N GLU A 380 -8.66 -17.25 15.07
CA GLU A 380 -9.03 -17.74 16.38
C GLU A 380 -7.79 -17.84 17.31
N ILE A 381 -7.52 -16.79 18.09
CA ILE A 381 -6.37 -16.74 19.00
C ILE A 381 -6.44 -17.87 20.04
N GLY A 382 -7.65 -18.30 20.43
CA GLY A 382 -7.89 -19.43 21.31
C GLY A 382 -7.35 -20.76 20.79
N ALA A 383 -7.10 -20.87 19.47
CA ALA A 383 -6.42 -22.05 18.90
C ALA A 383 -4.99 -22.23 19.42
N LEU A 384 -4.37 -21.15 19.93
CA LEU A 384 -3.04 -21.20 20.59
C LEU A 384 -3.21 -21.45 22.10
N ASN A 385 -3.78 -22.60 22.48
CA ASN A 385 -4.17 -22.92 23.84
C ASN A 385 -3.05 -23.52 24.70
N THR A 386 -1.88 -23.80 24.12
CA THR A 386 -0.74 -24.41 24.84
C THR A 386 0.50 -23.52 24.82
N PRO A 387 1.34 -23.55 25.88
CA PRO A 387 2.63 -22.84 25.87
C PRO A 387 3.54 -23.25 24.71
N HIS A 388 3.43 -24.49 24.24
CA HIS A 388 4.19 -24.99 23.10
C HIS A 388 3.84 -24.22 21.81
N LEU A 389 2.57 -24.00 21.51
CA LEU A 389 2.10 -23.24 20.34
C LEU A 389 2.55 -21.78 20.38
N TRP A 390 2.57 -21.16 21.55
CA TRP A 390 3.17 -19.84 21.73
C TRP A 390 4.68 -19.84 21.51
N GLY A 391 5.38 -20.92 21.89
CA GLY A 391 6.79 -21.13 21.57
C GLY A 391 7.02 -21.23 20.05
N VAL A 392 6.19 -22.00 19.36
CA VAL A 392 6.20 -22.09 17.89
C VAL A 392 5.91 -20.71 17.26
N CYS A 393 4.93 -19.98 17.75
CA CYS A 393 4.63 -18.62 17.30
C CYS A 393 5.84 -17.68 17.45
N ALA A 394 6.49 -17.70 18.62
CA ALA A 394 7.69 -16.92 18.85
C ALA A 394 8.84 -17.30 17.90
N LEU A 395 8.99 -18.60 17.59
CA LEU A 395 9.96 -19.09 16.64
C LEU A 395 9.68 -18.57 15.21
N PHE A 396 8.42 -18.60 14.75
CA PHE A 396 8.03 -18.04 13.47
C PHE A 396 8.32 -16.55 13.38
N VAL A 397 7.98 -15.78 14.42
CA VAL A 397 8.30 -14.35 14.52
C VAL A 397 9.81 -14.12 14.46
N ALA A 398 10.60 -14.86 15.24
CA ALA A 398 12.05 -14.72 15.28
C ALA A 398 12.70 -15.06 13.93
N VAL A 399 12.33 -16.19 13.32
CA VAL A 399 12.85 -16.61 12.00
C VAL A 399 12.49 -15.58 10.92
N SER A 400 11.28 -15.06 10.96
CA SER A 400 10.83 -14.04 10.01
C SER A 400 11.65 -12.76 10.13
N ILE A 401 11.82 -12.24 11.34
CA ILE A 401 12.58 -11.02 11.60
C ILE A 401 14.04 -11.21 11.20
N VAL A 402 14.69 -12.28 11.68
CA VAL A 402 16.09 -12.56 11.40
C VAL A 402 16.31 -12.75 9.90
N GLY A 403 15.48 -13.55 9.25
CA GLY A 403 15.61 -13.84 7.82
C GLY A 403 15.48 -12.59 6.95
N LYS A 404 14.46 -11.77 7.22
CA LYS A 404 14.22 -10.52 6.48
C LYS A 404 15.31 -9.48 6.75
N LEU A 405 15.62 -9.25 8.02
CA LEU A 405 16.61 -8.26 8.43
C LEU A 405 18.00 -8.65 7.91
N ALA A 406 18.39 -9.91 8.06
CA ALA A 406 19.67 -10.40 7.54
C ALA A 406 19.72 -10.32 6.01
N GLY A 407 18.71 -10.86 5.31
CA GLY A 407 18.68 -10.85 3.85
C GLY A 407 18.76 -9.44 3.26
N ALA A 408 17.96 -8.51 3.76
CA ALA A 408 17.92 -7.15 3.25
C ALA A 408 19.09 -6.29 3.73
N ALA A 409 19.47 -6.33 5.02
CA ALA A 409 20.53 -5.48 5.55
C ALA A 409 21.92 -5.89 5.06
N PHE A 410 22.26 -7.18 5.05
CA PHE A 410 23.55 -7.63 4.54
C PHE A 410 23.69 -7.39 3.03
N SER A 411 22.62 -7.60 2.24
CA SER A 411 22.64 -7.30 0.82
C SER A 411 22.76 -5.80 0.55
N ALA A 412 22.07 -4.94 1.31
CA ALA A 412 22.21 -3.49 1.22
C ALA A 412 23.65 -3.05 1.58
N ARG A 413 24.26 -3.65 2.60
CA ARG A 413 25.65 -3.43 2.95
C ARG A 413 26.63 -3.88 1.85
N PHE A 414 26.34 -5.03 1.24
CA PHE A 414 27.15 -5.57 0.14
C PHE A 414 27.14 -4.66 -1.10
N VAL A 415 26.00 -4.03 -1.43
CA VAL A 415 25.91 -3.11 -2.57
C VAL A 415 26.50 -1.71 -2.26
N GLY A 416 27.01 -1.48 -1.03
CA GLY A 416 27.79 -0.30 -0.68
C GLY A 416 27.07 0.73 0.19
N GLU A 417 25.87 0.43 0.69
CA GLU A 417 25.16 1.33 1.62
C GLU A 417 25.84 1.35 3.01
N SER A 418 25.61 2.42 3.78
CA SER A 418 26.10 2.52 5.14
C SER A 418 25.43 1.49 6.06
N TRP A 419 26.04 1.13 7.20
CA TRP A 419 25.39 0.22 8.18
C TRP A 419 24.05 0.76 8.69
N ARG A 420 23.95 2.07 8.92
CA ARG A 420 22.70 2.72 9.30
C ARG A 420 21.63 2.53 8.24
N ASP A 421 21.95 2.87 6.99
CA ASP A 421 21.01 2.77 5.88
C ASP A 421 20.66 1.32 5.57
N SER A 422 21.63 0.41 5.67
CA SER A 422 21.44 -1.03 5.49
C SER A 422 20.47 -1.62 6.54
N LEU A 423 20.65 -1.28 7.81
CA LEU A 423 19.75 -1.71 8.88
C LEU A 423 18.35 -1.08 8.71
N SER A 424 18.28 0.19 8.32
CA SER A 424 17.00 0.86 8.04
C SER A 424 16.26 0.21 6.88
N ILE A 425 16.97 -0.15 5.78
CA ILE A 425 16.38 -0.92 4.66
C ILE A 425 15.92 -2.30 5.17
N GLY A 426 16.71 -2.98 5.99
CA GLY A 426 16.33 -4.27 6.58
C GLY A 426 15.03 -4.20 7.38
N VAL A 427 14.87 -3.19 8.22
CA VAL A 427 13.66 -2.98 9.03
C VAL A 427 12.48 -2.62 8.14
N LEU A 428 12.66 -1.74 7.17
CA LEU A 428 11.61 -1.37 6.21
C LEU A 428 11.17 -2.57 5.39
N MET A 429 12.08 -3.40 4.90
CA MET A 429 11.76 -4.62 4.15
C MET A 429 11.12 -5.71 5.02
N ASN A 430 11.18 -5.61 6.35
CA ASN A 430 10.50 -6.53 7.28
C ASN A 430 9.06 -6.12 7.59
N THR A 431 8.54 -5.04 7.01
CA THR A 431 7.12 -4.68 7.16
C THR A 431 6.22 -5.68 6.45
N ARG A 432 5.14 -6.07 7.13
CA ARG A 432 4.15 -7.05 6.69
C ARG A 432 2.80 -6.39 6.49
N GLY A 433 1.88 -7.04 5.77
CA GLY A 433 0.55 -6.50 5.56
C GLY A 433 -0.28 -7.29 4.55
N LEU A 434 -1.03 -6.58 3.71
CA LEU A 434 -2.04 -7.12 2.82
C LEU A 434 -1.57 -8.34 2.00
N MET A 435 -0.40 -8.23 1.35
CA MET A 435 0.11 -9.28 0.47
C MET A 435 0.34 -10.61 1.18
N GLU A 436 0.86 -10.55 2.41
CA GLU A 436 1.04 -11.74 3.23
C GLU A 436 -0.31 -12.37 3.61
N LEU A 437 -1.28 -11.55 4.02
CA LEU A 437 -2.61 -12.02 4.39
C LEU A 437 -3.36 -12.65 3.20
N ILE A 438 -3.15 -12.14 1.99
CA ILE A 438 -3.67 -12.77 0.77
C ILE A 438 -3.08 -14.19 0.60
N VAL A 439 -1.77 -14.32 0.72
CA VAL A 439 -1.10 -15.63 0.61
C VAL A 439 -1.59 -16.59 1.69
N LEU A 440 -1.76 -16.11 2.92
CA LEU A 440 -2.28 -16.90 4.03
C LEU A 440 -3.72 -17.37 3.78
N ASN A 441 -4.59 -16.48 3.31
CA ASN A 441 -5.97 -16.84 2.99
C ASN A 441 -6.02 -17.89 1.87
N ILE A 442 -5.23 -17.70 0.81
CA ILE A 442 -5.15 -18.69 -0.29
C ILE A 442 -4.65 -20.05 0.24
N GLY A 443 -3.58 -20.06 1.03
CA GLY A 443 -3.03 -21.29 1.60
C GLY A 443 -4.01 -22.00 2.55
N TYR A 444 -4.79 -21.24 3.32
CA TYR A 444 -5.83 -21.74 4.20
C TYR A 444 -7.03 -22.28 3.41
N GLU A 445 -7.51 -21.56 2.40
CA GLU A 445 -8.62 -21.99 1.52
C GLU A 445 -8.28 -23.24 0.71
N MET A 446 -7.02 -23.39 0.34
CA MET A 446 -6.52 -24.61 -0.32
C MET A 446 -6.33 -25.81 0.64
N GLY A 447 -6.54 -25.61 1.96
CA GLY A 447 -6.32 -26.65 2.97
C GLY A 447 -4.84 -26.99 3.22
N ILE A 448 -3.90 -26.16 2.73
CA ILE A 448 -2.46 -26.37 2.89
C ILE A 448 -1.98 -25.89 4.25
N LEU A 449 -2.51 -24.76 4.72
CA LEU A 449 -2.18 -24.18 6.01
C LEU A 449 -3.28 -24.49 7.02
N PRO A 450 -3.01 -25.23 8.12
CA PRO A 450 -3.98 -25.44 9.18
C PRO A 450 -4.27 -24.15 9.95
N ALA A 451 -5.41 -24.09 10.64
CA ALA A 451 -5.88 -22.91 11.37
C ALA A 451 -4.85 -22.36 12.38
N SER A 452 -4.16 -23.24 13.12
CA SER A 452 -3.11 -22.84 14.07
C SER A 452 -1.94 -22.11 13.41
N ILE A 453 -1.44 -22.60 12.27
CA ILE A 453 -0.38 -21.95 11.50
C ILE A 453 -0.88 -20.63 10.92
N TYR A 454 -2.12 -20.57 10.44
CA TYR A 454 -2.74 -19.34 9.96
C TYR A 454 -2.73 -18.24 11.05
N VAL A 455 -3.18 -18.59 12.28
CA VAL A 455 -3.19 -17.67 13.42
C VAL A 455 -1.78 -17.20 13.78
N ILE A 456 -0.79 -18.11 13.81
CA ILE A 456 0.62 -17.79 14.07
C ILE A 456 1.11 -16.74 13.07
N PHE A 457 0.83 -16.90 11.79
CA PHE A 457 1.23 -15.95 10.77
C PHE A 457 0.54 -14.60 10.87
N VAL A 458 -0.75 -14.56 11.21
CA VAL A 458 -1.46 -13.29 11.42
C VAL A 458 -0.84 -12.53 12.60
N ILE A 459 -0.55 -13.21 13.71
CA ILE A 459 0.14 -12.62 14.87
C ILE A 459 1.54 -12.12 14.46
N MET A 460 2.29 -12.91 13.69
CA MET A 460 3.60 -12.54 13.17
C MET A 460 3.52 -11.27 12.30
N ALA A 461 2.55 -11.18 11.40
CA ALA A 461 2.35 -10.02 10.53
C ALA A 461 2.06 -8.75 11.33
N LEU A 462 1.16 -8.83 12.31
CA LEU A 462 0.85 -7.72 13.21
C LEU A 462 2.07 -7.28 14.02
N PHE A 463 2.79 -8.23 14.62
CA PHE A 463 3.96 -7.94 15.45
C PHE A 463 5.10 -7.30 14.66
N THR A 464 5.45 -7.87 13.50
CA THR A 464 6.56 -7.35 12.67
C THR A 464 6.26 -5.97 12.10
N THR A 465 5.02 -5.69 11.76
CA THR A 465 4.60 -4.37 11.28
C THR A 465 4.61 -3.35 12.41
N PHE A 466 4.11 -3.73 13.59
CA PHE A 466 4.12 -2.86 14.76
C PHE A 466 5.53 -2.47 15.18
N MET A 467 6.49 -3.41 15.17
CA MET A 467 7.86 -3.15 15.60
C MET A 467 8.67 -2.27 14.63
N ALA A 468 8.25 -2.10 13.37
CA ALA A 468 9.04 -1.40 12.36
C ALA A 468 9.34 0.06 12.76
N THR A 469 8.33 0.81 13.20
CA THR A 469 8.48 2.21 13.62
C THR A 469 9.39 2.38 14.85
N PRO A 470 9.21 1.63 15.97
CA PRO A 470 10.11 1.69 17.11
C PRO A 470 11.56 1.31 16.75
N THR A 471 11.76 0.29 15.92
CA THR A 471 13.11 -0.17 15.54
C THR A 471 13.83 0.88 14.69
N LEU A 472 13.15 1.56 13.76
CA LEU A 472 13.72 2.68 13.02
C LEU A 472 14.11 3.83 13.95
N MET A 473 13.30 4.15 14.96
CA MET A 473 13.65 5.17 15.97
C MET A 473 14.89 4.77 16.78
N LEU A 474 15.03 3.49 17.09
CA LEU A 474 16.20 2.96 17.77
C LEU A 474 17.45 3.09 16.91
N ILE A 475 17.38 2.74 15.62
CA ILE A 475 18.48 2.90 14.66
C ILE A 475 18.90 4.36 14.56
N ASP A 476 17.95 5.30 14.43
CA ASP A 476 18.23 6.74 14.38
C ASP A 476 18.92 7.25 15.66
N ARG A 477 18.58 6.66 16.80
CA ARG A 477 19.20 7.00 18.10
C ARG A 477 20.62 6.41 18.23
N LEU A 478 20.84 5.16 17.76
CA LEU A 478 22.14 4.48 17.82
C LEU A 478 23.14 5.02 16.78
N PHE A 479 22.64 5.46 15.63
CA PHE A 479 23.42 5.99 14.51
C PHE A 479 22.94 7.39 14.14
N PRO A 480 23.22 8.41 14.97
CA PRO A 480 22.75 9.77 14.71
C PRO A 480 23.33 10.29 13.39
N HIS A 481 22.47 10.87 12.56
CA HIS A 481 22.86 11.46 11.30
C HIS A 481 23.69 12.73 11.58
N ARG A 482 25.01 12.65 11.38
CA ARG A 482 25.82 13.86 11.25
C ARG A 482 25.59 14.38 9.83
N GLU A 483 24.63 15.26 9.64
CA GLU A 483 24.61 16.07 8.41
C GLU A 483 25.96 16.76 8.28
N PRO A 484 26.67 16.63 7.12
CA PRO A 484 27.82 17.48 6.88
C PRO A 484 27.31 18.93 7.00
N VAL A 485 27.89 19.67 7.94
CA VAL A 485 27.64 21.10 8.09
C VAL A 485 28.13 21.76 6.81
N GLN A 486 27.28 21.81 5.78
CA GLN A 486 27.50 22.69 4.66
C GLN A 486 27.48 24.09 5.26
N ALA A 487 28.60 24.81 5.10
CA ALA A 487 28.68 26.21 5.46
C ALA A 487 27.47 26.92 4.88
N LYS A 488 26.53 27.32 5.75
CA LYS A 488 25.31 28.01 5.33
C LYS A 488 25.74 29.28 4.61
N PRO A 489 25.43 29.45 3.32
CA PRO A 489 25.58 30.77 2.70
C PRO A 489 24.79 31.74 3.58
N SER A 490 25.28 32.99 3.70
CA SER A 490 24.61 34.00 4.52
C SER A 490 23.26 34.35 3.87
N ILE A 491 22.22 33.59 4.21
CA ILE A 491 20.86 33.75 3.69
C ILE A 491 20.31 35.02 4.33
N LYS A 492 19.99 36.03 3.48
CA LYS A 492 19.39 37.28 3.94
C LYS A 492 17.86 37.18 4.11
N ALA A 493 17.21 36.34 3.33
CA ALA A 493 15.76 36.15 3.41
C ALA A 493 15.33 34.73 2.96
N ARG A 494 14.29 34.19 3.58
CA ARG A 494 13.65 32.92 3.25
C ARG A 494 12.25 33.19 2.71
N VAL A 495 11.98 32.70 1.50
CA VAL A 495 10.71 32.87 0.81
C VAL A 495 10.01 31.51 0.67
N LEU A 496 8.77 31.43 1.11
CA LEU A 496 7.89 30.27 0.90
C LEU A 496 6.93 30.56 -0.26
N ILE A 497 6.84 29.65 -1.21
CA ILE A 497 5.83 29.65 -2.27
C ILE A 497 4.92 28.46 -2.05
N SER A 498 3.61 28.70 -1.92
CA SER A 498 2.60 27.63 -1.96
C SER A 498 1.64 27.87 -3.10
N PHE A 499 1.38 26.83 -3.91
CA PHE A 499 0.52 26.92 -5.09
C PHE A 499 -0.38 25.69 -5.21
N ALA A 500 -1.61 25.90 -5.67
CA ALA A 500 -2.58 24.83 -5.91
C ALA A 500 -2.46 24.25 -7.34
N ARG A 501 -2.14 25.10 -8.34
CA ARG A 501 -2.01 24.67 -9.75
C ARG A 501 -0.56 24.72 -10.20
N PRO A 502 0.02 23.61 -10.72
CA PRO A 502 1.40 23.57 -11.23
C PRO A 502 1.72 24.64 -12.27
N SER A 503 0.76 24.95 -13.14
CA SER A 503 0.91 25.98 -14.19
C SER A 503 1.09 27.41 -13.66
N SER A 504 0.66 27.71 -12.43
CA SER A 504 0.82 29.02 -11.81
C SER A 504 2.18 29.20 -11.11
N ALA A 505 2.88 28.12 -10.82
CA ALA A 505 4.11 28.13 -10.05
C ALA A 505 5.26 28.99 -10.69
N PRO A 506 5.50 28.97 -12.01
CA PRO A 506 6.52 29.82 -12.64
C PRO A 506 6.27 31.32 -12.46
N PHE A 507 5.02 31.74 -12.34
CA PHE A 507 4.65 33.14 -12.13
C PHE A 507 5.20 33.68 -10.81
N PHE A 508 5.20 32.88 -9.73
CA PHE A 508 5.75 33.28 -8.43
C PHE A 508 7.25 33.57 -8.49
N LEU A 509 8.01 32.79 -9.26
CA LEU A 509 9.45 33.07 -9.46
C LEU A 509 9.68 34.42 -10.18
N LYS A 510 8.83 34.73 -11.15
CA LYS A 510 8.89 36.02 -11.84
C LYS A 510 8.57 37.18 -10.90
N VAL A 511 7.58 37.00 -10.03
CA VAL A 511 7.23 38.01 -9.00
C VAL A 511 8.40 38.20 -8.01
N ILE A 512 9.00 37.11 -7.52
CA ILE A 512 10.16 37.21 -6.60
C ILE A 512 11.33 37.89 -7.29
N LYS A 513 11.60 37.56 -8.55
CA LYS A 513 12.65 38.22 -9.33
C LYS A 513 12.40 39.72 -9.51
N LEU A 514 11.14 40.11 -9.73
CA LEU A 514 10.76 41.52 -9.85
C LEU A 514 10.96 42.28 -8.53
N LEU A 515 10.58 41.66 -7.40
CA LEU A 515 10.63 42.25 -6.08
C LEU A 515 12.06 42.29 -5.50
N CYS A 516 12.85 41.24 -5.75
CA CYS A 516 14.11 40.98 -5.07
C CYS A 516 15.32 40.91 -6.02
N GLY A 517 15.22 41.37 -7.26
CA GLY A 517 16.18 41.12 -8.33
C GLY A 517 17.65 41.47 -7.99
N ARG A 518 17.90 42.47 -7.14
CA ARG A 518 19.25 42.85 -6.69
C ARG A 518 19.85 41.95 -5.58
N VAL A 519 19.05 41.11 -4.97
CA VAL A 519 19.42 40.33 -3.77
C VAL A 519 19.11 38.82 -3.94
N MET A 520 18.79 38.42 -5.16
CA MET A 520 18.31 37.09 -5.52
C MET A 520 19.27 35.95 -5.08
N ASP A 521 20.60 36.21 -5.19
CA ASP A 521 21.65 35.24 -4.80
C ASP A 521 21.71 34.96 -3.28
N ARG A 522 21.00 35.77 -2.47
CA ARG A 522 20.97 35.68 -1.02
C ARG A 522 19.62 35.27 -0.49
N ILE A 523 18.69 34.89 -1.35
CA ILE A 523 17.33 34.46 -1.01
C ILE A 523 17.24 32.96 -1.13
N HIS A 524 16.73 32.31 -0.11
CA HIS A 524 16.40 30.90 -0.10
C HIS A 524 14.91 30.71 -0.42
N ILE A 525 14.59 30.08 -1.55
CA ILE A 525 13.24 29.87 -2.01
C ILE A 525 12.84 28.42 -1.72
N THR A 526 11.77 28.24 -0.95
CA THR A 526 11.12 26.95 -0.74
C THR A 526 9.74 26.93 -1.40
N ALA A 527 9.51 26.02 -2.29
CA ALA A 527 8.20 25.83 -2.94
C ALA A 527 7.49 24.60 -2.35
N VAL A 528 6.25 24.80 -1.93
CA VAL A 528 5.41 23.73 -1.36
C VAL A 528 4.16 23.55 -2.20
N HIS A 529 3.86 22.32 -2.55
CA HIS A 529 2.59 21.95 -3.16
C HIS A 529 1.87 20.97 -2.26
N TYR A 530 0.59 21.27 -1.96
CA TYR A 530 -0.27 20.44 -1.17
C TYR A 530 -1.33 19.78 -2.05
N THR A 531 -1.53 18.48 -1.86
CA THR A 531 -2.72 17.79 -2.36
C THR A 531 -3.64 17.52 -1.19
N ILE A 532 -4.91 17.91 -1.34
CA ILE A 532 -5.93 17.67 -0.32
C ILE A 532 -6.41 16.23 -0.49
N GLY A 533 -6.33 15.45 0.59
CA GLY A 533 -6.75 14.06 0.62
C GLY A 533 -6.30 13.39 1.91
N THR A 534 -7.04 12.38 2.33
CA THR A 534 -6.74 11.64 3.57
C THR A 534 -5.64 10.61 3.39
N GLU A 535 -5.49 10.07 2.18
CA GLU A 535 -4.49 9.05 1.85
C GLU A 535 -4.20 9.10 0.34
N THR A 536 -3.06 9.61 -0.08
CA THR A 536 -2.56 9.33 -1.43
C THR A 536 -1.58 8.18 -1.35
N ASN A 537 -1.68 7.30 -2.33
CA ASN A 537 -0.75 6.20 -2.45
C ASN A 537 0.69 6.74 -2.56
N PRO A 538 1.61 6.27 -1.72
CA PRO A 538 2.98 6.76 -1.65
C PRO A 538 3.77 6.69 -2.97
N MET A 539 3.43 5.78 -3.87
CA MET A 539 4.08 5.67 -5.19
C MET A 539 3.76 6.85 -6.09
N ASN A 540 2.52 7.31 -6.07
CA ASN A 540 2.07 8.44 -6.86
C ASN A 540 2.59 9.77 -6.31
N ALA A 541 2.86 9.88 -5.00
CA ALA A 541 3.38 11.09 -4.39
C ALA A 541 4.70 11.57 -5.03
N TYR A 542 5.57 10.65 -5.46
CA TYR A 542 6.80 11.01 -6.18
C TYR A 542 6.51 11.48 -7.61
N GLY A 543 5.65 10.79 -8.33
CA GLY A 543 5.19 11.17 -9.67
C GLY A 543 4.50 12.53 -9.65
N TYR A 544 3.54 12.73 -8.77
CA TYR A 544 2.83 14.00 -8.57
C TYR A 544 3.76 15.12 -8.11
N SER A 545 4.71 14.85 -7.21
CA SER A 545 5.73 15.81 -6.83
C SER A 545 6.59 16.22 -8.02
N SER A 546 7.02 15.27 -8.85
CA SER A 546 7.84 15.55 -10.04
C SER A 546 7.09 16.41 -11.04
N GLU A 547 5.84 16.07 -11.33
CA GLU A 547 4.99 16.76 -12.30
C GLU A 547 4.55 18.14 -11.79
N SER A 548 4.11 18.22 -10.52
CA SER A 548 3.67 19.46 -9.90
C SER A 548 4.76 20.54 -9.87
N PHE A 549 6.01 20.13 -9.71
CA PHE A 549 7.14 21.05 -9.72
C PHE A 549 7.86 21.17 -11.07
N ALA A 550 7.51 20.39 -12.10
CA ALA A 550 8.19 20.45 -13.39
C ALA A 550 8.17 21.84 -14.03
N PRO A 551 7.04 22.59 -14.10
CA PRO A 551 7.02 23.93 -14.64
C PRO A 551 7.86 24.92 -13.81
N LEU A 552 7.84 24.79 -12.49
CA LEU A 552 8.61 25.63 -11.58
C LEU A 552 10.12 25.37 -11.72
N ARG A 553 10.53 24.10 -11.81
CA ARG A 553 11.95 23.71 -11.97
C ARG A 553 12.50 24.15 -13.31
N SER A 554 11.73 24.03 -14.38
CA SER A 554 12.09 24.50 -15.71
C SER A 554 12.35 26.03 -15.72
N GLU A 555 11.49 26.82 -15.10
CA GLU A 555 11.68 28.28 -15.01
C GLU A 555 12.83 28.64 -14.04
N ALA A 556 13.00 27.90 -12.94
CA ALA A 556 14.13 28.10 -12.03
C ALA A 556 15.47 27.82 -12.70
N GLN A 557 15.58 26.76 -13.50
CA GLN A 557 16.77 26.48 -14.33
C GLN A 557 17.04 27.60 -15.32
N ARG A 558 16.00 28.12 -16.00
CA ARG A 558 16.12 29.27 -16.93
C ARG A 558 16.60 30.52 -16.23
N MET A 559 16.25 30.70 -14.96
CA MET A 559 16.66 31.83 -14.13
C MET A 559 17.95 31.58 -13.36
N GLN A 560 18.56 30.41 -13.46
CA GLN A 560 19.72 29.93 -12.68
C GLN A 560 19.53 29.98 -11.15
N LEU A 561 18.30 29.70 -10.68
CA LEU A 561 17.93 29.76 -9.29
C LEU A 561 17.92 28.36 -8.68
N GLN A 562 18.45 28.25 -7.46
CA GLN A 562 18.26 27.06 -6.64
C GLN A 562 16.98 27.20 -5.82
N ILE A 563 16.09 26.22 -5.93
CA ILE A 563 14.83 26.16 -5.18
C ILE A 563 14.69 24.81 -4.46
N ASP A 564 14.25 24.86 -3.22
CA ASP A 564 13.82 23.67 -2.49
C ASP A 564 12.37 23.39 -2.79
N THR A 565 12.03 22.12 -3.07
CA THR A 565 10.66 21.72 -3.36
C THR A 565 10.16 20.72 -2.31
N SER A 566 8.97 20.94 -1.76
CA SER A 566 8.31 20.05 -0.79
C SER A 566 6.89 19.73 -1.25
N TYR A 567 6.60 18.45 -1.49
CA TYR A 567 5.26 17.95 -1.76
C TYR A 567 4.67 17.37 -0.50
N ARG A 568 3.42 17.70 -0.18
CA ARG A 568 2.72 17.20 0.99
C ARG A 568 1.28 16.84 0.66
N VAL A 569 0.80 15.81 1.29
CA VAL A 569 -0.60 15.41 1.27
C VAL A 569 -1.18 15.67 2.64
N THR A 570 -2.32 16.31 2.71
CA THR A 570 -2.96 16.70 3.96
C THR A 570 -4.45 16.90 3.77
N ASP A 571 -5.22 16.58 4.79
CA ASP A 571 -6.61 16.95 4.96
C ASP A 571 -6.79 18.32 5.66
N HIS A 572 -5.72 18.86 6.27
CA HIS A 572 -5.70 20.10 7.02
C HIS A 572 -4.68 21.11 6.49
N TYR A 573 -4.81 21.48 5.22
CA TYR A 573 -3.89 22.37 4.51
C TYR A 573 -3.42 23.60 5.29
N LEU A 574 -4.37 24.36 5.86
CA LEU A 574 -4.03 25.61 6.58
C LEU A 574 -3.21 25.35 7.84
N LYS A 575 -3.54 24.31 8.60
CA LYS A 575 -2.81 23.94 9.82
C LYS A 575 -1.37 23.56 9.48
N ASP A 576 -1.19 22.70 8.48
CA ASP A 576 0.15 22.25 8.05
C ASP A 576 0.99 23.37 7.45
N LEU A 577 0.36 24.28 6.72
CA LEU A 577 1.03 25.46 6.19
C LEU A 577 1.48 26.40 7.29
N ILE A 578 0.62 26.69 8.27
CA ILE A 578 0.94 27.53 9.42
C ILE A 578 2.06 26.90 10.25
N ASP A 579 1.98 25.59 10.53
CA ASP A 579 3.02 24.86 11.24
C ASP A 579 4.36 24.88 10.50
N LEU A 580 4.34 24.80 9.17
CA LEU A 580 5.54 24.91 8.35
C LEU A 580 6.17 26.32 8.43
N ILE A 581 5.34 27.36 8.38
CA ILE A 581 5.78 28.75 8.49
C ILE A 581 6.45 28.99 9.85
N HIS A 582 5.84 28.56 10.93
CA HIS A 582 6.38 28.70 12.28
C HIS A 582 7.69 27.91 12.49
N ARG A 583 7.74 26.66 12.02
CA ARG A 583 8.93 25.81 12.23
C ARG A 583 10.18 26.28 11.51
N LYS A 584 10.03 26.93 10.35
CA LYS A 584 11.18 27.32 9.49
C LYS A 584 11.43 28.82 9.40
N SER A 585 10.62 29.66 10.06
CA SER A 585 10.75 31.11 10.10
C SER A 585 10.99 31.73 8.72
N TYR A 586 9.94 31.80 7.90
CA TYR A 586 10.01 32.43 6.57
C TYR A 586 9.75 33.93 6.70
N ASP A 587 10.51 34.75 5.97
CA ASP A 587 10.37 36.20 5.93
C ASP A 587 9.23 36.64 4.98
N PHE A 588 8.99 35.86 3.91
CA PHE A 588 7.93 36.12 2.93
C PHE A 588 7.21 34.83 2.59
N VAL A 589 5.88 34.91 2.46
CA VAL A 589 5.03 33.79 2.04
C VAL A 589 4.16 34.23 0.86
N LEU A 590 4.28 33.52 -0.26
CA LEU A 590 3.48 33.71 -1.46
C LEU A 590 2.50 32.56 -1.60
N LEU A 591 1.19 32.84 -1.58
CA LEU A 591 0.13 31.86 -1.69
C LEU A 591 -0.60 32.02 -3.03
N GLY A 592 -0.70 30.91 -3.79
CA GLY A 592 -1.51 30.80 -4.99
C GLY A 592 -2.76 29.99 -4.72
N GLY A 593 -3.92 30.65 -4.67
CA GLY A 593 -5.22 30.03 -4.51
C GLY A 593 -6.10 30.17 -5.75
N GLY A 594 -7.04 29.22 -5.97
CA GLY A 594 -8.15 29.36 -6.90
C GLY A 594 -9.26 30.27 -6.33
N PRO A 595 -10.24 30.72 -7.14
CA PRO A 595 -11.37 31.51 -6.66
C PRO A 595 -12.18 30.86 -5.53
N ASP A 596 -12.24 29.54 -5.49
CA ASP A 596 -12.96 28.76 -4.48
C ASP A 596 -12.21 28.74 -3.13
N PHE A 597 -10.89 28.94 -3.14
CA PHE A 597 -10.05 28.96 -1.96
C PHE A 597 -10.30 30.15 -1.03
N ILE A 598 -10.79 31.26 -1.58
CA ILE A 598 -11.06 32.49 -0.83
C ILE A 598 -12.47 32.44 -0.17
N HIS A 599 -13.39 31.65 -0.71
CA HIS A 599 -14.77 31.62 -0.23
C HIS A 599 -14.95 30.75 1.02
N ASP A 600 -14.25 29.64 1.12
CA ASP A 600 -14.47 28.65 2.21
C ASP A 600 -13.62 28.85 3.47
N TYR A 601 -12.53 29.66 3.42
CA TYR A 601 -11.55 29.74 4.50
C TYR A 601 -11.29 31.15 5.08
N VAL A 602 -12.00 32.16 4.67
CA VAL A 602 -11.75 33.56 5.13
C VAL A 602 -12.80 34.07 6.13
N VAL A 603 -13.48 33.21 6.87
CA VAL A 603 -14.33 33.69 7.97
C VAL A 603 -14.20 32.87 9.25
N PRO A 604 -13.30 33.24 10.19
CA PRO A 604 -13.66 33.17 11.59
C PRO A 604 -14.13 34.56 12.04
N ARG A 605 -15.36 34.61 12.48
CA ARG A 605 -16.01 35.79 13.07
C ARG A 605 -15.17 36.34 14.23
N ARG A 606 -14.92 37.65 14.19
CA ARG A 606 -14.60 38.58 15.29
C ARG A 606 -13.20 39.14 15.51
N SER A 607 -12.13 38.78 14.83
CA SER A 607 -10.84 39.47 15.05
C SER A 607 -10.16 40.10 13.83
N ASN A 608 -10.76 40.09 12.64
CA ASN A 608 -10.09 40.41 11.38
C ASN A 608 -10.71 41.57 10.57
N LEU A 609 -11.47 42.48 11.18
CA LEU A 609 -11.91 43.68 10.46
C LEU A 609 -10.73 44.56 10.01
N VAL A 610 -9.69 44.67 10.84
CA VAL A 610 -8.46 45.43 10.57
C VAL A 610 -7.69 44.81 9.41
N LEU A 611 -7.59 43.48 9.36
CA LEU A 611 -6.90 42.74 8.28
C LEU A 611 -7.62 42.86 6.92
N ALA A 612 -8.95 42.83 6.94
CA ALA A 612 -9.78 42.99 5.73
C ALA A 612 -9.69 44.42 5.16
N GLU A 613 -9.59 45.44 6.00
CA GLU A 613 -9.38 46.84 5.58
C GLU A 613 -7.98 47.06 5.01
N GLU A 614 -6.94 46.51 5.64
CA GLU A 614 -5.56 46.58 5.16
C GLU A 614 -5.43 45.86 3.79
N LEU A 615 -6.03 44.68 3.63
CA LEU A 615 -6.09 43.94 2.37
C LEU A 615 -6.82 44.74 1.27
N ASN A 616 -7.90 45.41 1.59
CA ASN A 616 -8.61 46.25 0.65
C ASN A 616 -7.83 47.53 0.31
N ARG A 617 -7.01 48.04 1.22
CA ARG A 617 -6.10 49.16 0.97
C ARG A 617 -4.96 48.78 0.04
N ILE A 618 -4.31 47.66 0.28
CA ILE A 618 -3.26 47.08 -0.59
C ILE A 618 -3.85 46.77 -1.98
N ARG A 619 -5.05 46.19 -2.06
CA ARG A 619 -5.78 45.91 -3.29
C ARG A 619 -6.05 47.17 -4.11
N ARG A 620 -6.40 48.30 -3.47
CA ARG A 620 -6.60 49.60 -4.14
C ARG A 620 -5.27 50.21 -4.62
N GLN A 621 -4.17 50.04 -3.89
CA GLN A 621 -2.86 50.54 -4.22
C GLN A 621 -2.24 49.79 -5.42
N ILE A 622 -2.38 48.43 -5.45
CA ILE A 622 -1.95 47.60 -6.59
C ILE A 622 -2.79 47.92 -7.86
N ARG A 623 -4.10 48.14 -7.70
CA ARG A 623 -4.95 48.57 -8.84
C ARG A 623 -4.53 49.89 -9.48
N ARG A 624 -3.96 50.81 -8.71
CA ARG A 624 -3.50 52.11 -9.19
C ARG A 624 -2.11 52.06 -9.90
N GLN A 625 -1.28 51.07 -9.57
CA GLN A 625 0.07 50.94 -10.12
C GLN A 625 0.21 50.07 -11.36
N MET A 626 -0.81 49.27 -11.71
CA MET A 626 -0.76 48.38 -12.90
C MET A 626 -1.76 48.81 -13.98
N TYR A 627 -1.48 49.93 -14.62
CA TYR A 627 -2.18 50.28 -15.87
C TYR A 627 -1.36 49.80 -17.06
N PHE A 628 -1.83 48.79 -17.79
CA PHE A 628 -1.28 48.31 -19.04
C PHE A 628 -2.29 48.51 -20.17
N PRO A 629 -2.00 49.23 -21.22
CA PRO A 629 -2.91 49.40 -22.33
C PRO A 629 -2.88 48.18 -23.25
N GLY A 630 -4.03 47.63 -23.58
CA GLY A 630 -4.20 46.71 -24.72
C GLY A 630 -4.86 45.36 -24.51
N GLU A 631 -5.28 44.97 -23.31
CA GLU A 631 -6.01 43.69 -23.09
C GLU A 631 -7.35 43.90 -22.38
N SER A 632 -8.32 43.04 -22.74
CA SER A 632 -9.69 43.08 -22.17
C SER A 632 -9.68 43.02 -20.65
N THR A 633 -10.41 43.95 -20.02
CA THR A 633 -10.45 44.19 -18.57
C THR A 633 -10.95 42.96 -17.75
N ARG A 634 -11.64 42.04 -18.38
CA ARG A 634 -12.25 40.85 -17.73
C ARG A 634 -11.26 39.71 -17.54
N ASP A 635 -10.37 39.51 -18.49
CA ASP A 635 -9.34 38.43 -18.39
C ASP A 635 -8.14 38.85 -17.54
N LYS A 636 -7.81 40.14 -17.53
CA LYS A 636 -6.80 40.74 -16.64
C LYS A 636 -7.23 40.67 -15.17
N ALA A 637 -8.49 40.96 -14.87
CA ALA A 637 -9.02 40.83 -13.52
C ALA A 637 -9.03 39.39 -13.02
N ARG A 638 -9.36 38.41 -13.85
CA ARG A 638 -9.35 36.98 -13.49
C ARG A 638 -7.95 36.44 -13.19
N ARG A 639 -6.89 36.90 -13.88
CA ARG A 639 -5.49 36.48 -13.62
C ARG A 639 -4.86 37.18 -12.42
N LEU A 640 -5.25 38.42 -12.13
CA LEU A 640 -4.73 39.22 -11.00
C LEU A 640 -5.36 38.86 -9.65
N PHE A 641 -6.53 38.23 -9.65
CA PHE A 641 -7.24 37.86 -8.43
C PHE A 641 -6.68 36.59 -7.72
N THR A 642 -5.65 35.96 -8.27
CA THR A 642 -5.15 34.66 -7.77
C THR A 642 -3.91 34.79 -6.89
N CYS A 643 -3.38 36.00 -6.64
CA CYS A 643 -2.17 36.19 -5.84
C CYS A 643 -2.44 37.16 -4.68
N LEU A 644 -2.50 36.64 -3.47
CA LEU A 644 -2.43 37.43 -2.23
C LEU A 644 -0.99 37.44 -1.73
N LEU A 645 -0.35 38.61 -1.74
CA LEU A 645 0.94 38.84 -1.11
C LEU A 645 0.71 39.14 0.39
N TYR A 646 1.12 38.23 1.27
CA TYR A 646 1.21 38.49 2.69
C TYR A 646 2.68 38.75 3.05
N GLY A 647 3.01 40.00 3.35
CA GLY A 647 4.23 40.33 4.07
C GLY A 647 3.95 40.31 5.57
N TRP A 648 4.49 39.34 6.29
CA TRP A 648 4.49 39.34 7.74
C TRP A 648 5.87 39.84 8.22
N ARG A 649 5.89 41.06 8.72
CA ARG A 649 6.98 41.52 9.60
C ARG A 649 6.58 41.05 11.00
N LEU A 650 7.26 40.05 11.53
CA LEU A 650 7.32 39.84 12.95
C LEU A 650 8.09 41.03 13.54
N CYS A 651 7.37 42.01 14.09
CA CYS A 651 7.97 42.93 15.04
C CYS A 651 8.32 42.15 16.29
N GLU A 652 9.61 42.05 16.59
CA GLU A 652 10.11 41.79 17.93
C GLU A 652 9.55 42.85 18.89
N SER A 653 8.86 42.40 19.90
CA SER A 653 8.67 43.08 21.17
C SER A 653 8.67 42.02 22.26
#